data_8fa0671cd8c5ff47134484b01b1b4d4d
#
_entry.id   8fa0671cd8c5ff47134484b01b1b4d4d
#
_cell.length_a   1.000
_cell.length_b   1.000
_cell.length_c   1.000
_cell.angle_alpha   90.00
_cell.angle_beta   90.00
_cell.angle_gamma   90.00
#
_symmetry.space_group_name_H-M   'P 1'
#
loop_
_entity.id
_entity.type
_entity.pdbx_description
1 polymer ?
#
loop_
_entity_poly.entity_id
_entity_poly.type
_entity_poly.pdbx_seq_one_letter_code
_entity_poly.pdbx_strand_id
1 'polypeptide(L)'
;MLTLGANAQQKVVIGSDLEYGKTFKFSAELVEGDSIYVDWGDGALLRHSTKTSWGATANISGKLLSNTIYIYGALKTLEAKGDSISSLSFVDQTQLTRLDVSRNKLTNDGLQLDGLSALTSLTLDENRMVALNLMAFNKLESFSINNNPDFNTVVFADNNVVKNVSMNYCDVAHFYAKSMPELQYLSIVNGSLMDITIDEYYPKLSSLNLNGNRGIQSIDVTLCPELAVLELSNTAVTMVNTTKNPKLTTLKLDNTGVTSLTLTFNKLISNLYVSDTKLKKLDVSGLDKLRNIYIDNTEIARLDLTKKKYLSNVSASNTNIEFLDMHDEVGYNGLKLLDLRNNKKMTAQTLNYTFAAMPYHNGDSRTTNVFIKGVPGASKSNTDIITDDYTNYYKVDVEGDGSASMDSVNITIPNVIGGAISLKQVGKNGVDESWHTIINKAMPGYPVSVTATPTTGYEYAGIKVNGQLYEDTIFVVSSDATVMPVFTKVPEQVIKLTVSPGEIQQYYLAGTYAATPITVDWGDGEPVPYIIGLGSTSIANETGTVGTTVTITGAVEKADFTSYPGFGVDNKITGIDVSGNSILKSLELYKNEIETLDVSNLKELETLDCSYCELEELDVTENHKLKQLKAYGNYIEEIDVTGAPDLEILDVKGNYLTELNTLANTKLKKLDAQSNELTSLNTGSMYNLEELYVSNNSISSLDLKDNNKLRYLNVAKNKLSRLDVDNMLSLQSLIAYSNKLEGLDLSNQKYLTTLQVGDNNWDACTLNDMYYSLNKYPELQDKQTATGYTLLVSETGAEHENDYAHAESDIAIAKGWAVNHDGDGTGCSLAYVTIMDTNNGDVKLFTEDNVEVKSGDKVTKNTVLTLDAVPAAGYKVASAKANGVAIADNKFTVAKATDVLVKFSVTASIEGIGKVNVSVEGGDHEIIVAADKTLPIVIYSIKGAQMYSGNIKDKQAIGLPSGLYIVKVAGTSKKILVK
;
A
#
# COMPACT_ATOMS: atom_id res chain seq x y z
N MET A 1 -45.91 32.13 28.28
CA MET A 1 -45.05 30.92 28.29
C MET A 1 -45.50 30.03 27.14
N LEU A 2 -44.83 30.15 26.01
CA LEU A 2 -44.99 29.20 24.91
C LEU A 2 -44.39 27.87 25.35
N THR A 3 -45.21 26.84 25.43
CA THR A 3 -44.77 25.47 25.62
C THR A 3 -43.89 25.09 24.41
N LEU A 4 -42.57 25.16 24.58
CA LEU A 4 -41.62 24.53 23.68
C LEU A 4 -41.93 23.02 23.73
N GLY A 5 -42.39 22.46 22.61
CA GLY A 5 -42.55 21.00 22.43
C GLY A 5 -41.23 20.26 22.55
N ALA A 6 -41.19 18.96 22.30
CA ALA A 6 -40.04 18.04 22.43
C ALA A 6 -38.66 18.55 21.90
N ASN A 7 -38.66 19.55 21.01
CA ASN A 7 -37.44 20.20 20.48
C ASN A 7 -36.71 21.10 21.51
N ALA A 8 -37.27 21.36 22.68
CA ALA A 8 -36.65 22.19 23.72
C ALA A 8 -35.53 21.44 24.53
N GLN A 9 -35.44 20.15 24.36
CA GLN A 9 -34.40 19.32 25.01
C GLN A 9 -33.09 19.35 24.21
N GLN A 10 -33.16 19.47 22.89
CA GLN A 10 -31.97 19.49 22.00
C GLN A 10 -31.33 20.88 22.00
N LYS A 11 -30.12 20.97 22.52
CA LYS A 11 -29.42 22.26 22.58
C LYS A 11 -27.90 22.14 22.40
N VAL A 12 -27.30 23.22 21.91
CA VAL A 12 -25.86 23.44 21.92
C VAL A 12 -25.57 24.54 22.93
N VAL A 13 -24.57 24.33 23.77
CA VAL A 13 -24.09 25.31 24.76
C VAL A 13 -22.71 25.78 24.32
N ILE A 14 -22.56 27.08 24.09
CA ILE A 14 -21.32 27.70 23.63
C ILE A 14 -20.85 28.69 24.68
N GLY A 15 -19.64 28.49 25.20
CA GLY A 15 -18.92 29.53 25.98
C GLY A 15 -18.00 30.30 25.08
N SER A 16 -18.04 31.62 25.16
CA SER A 16 -17.21 32.51 24.36
C SER A 16 -16.48 33.53 25.22
N ASP A 17 -15.21 33.79 24.87
CA ASP A 17 -14.37 34.85 25.49
C ASP A 17 -14.56 36.23 24.82
N LEU A 18 -15.48 36.38 23.91
CA LEU A 18 -15.82 37.68 23.35
C LEU A 18 -16.38 38.62 24.45
N GLU A 19 -16.03 39.89 24.38
CA GLU A 19 -16.53 40.90 25.29
C GLU A 19 -18.04 41.11 25.16
N TYR A 20 -18.71 41.44 26.25
CA TYR A 20 -20.11 41.84 26.32
C TYR A 20 -20.47 42.87 25.25
N GLY A 21 -21.56 42.65 24.56
CA GLY A 21 -22.05 43.53 23.49
C GLY A 21 -21.37 43.34 22.11
N LYS A 22 -20.32 42.52 22.00
CA LYS A 22 -19.76 42.11 20.69
C LYS A 22 -20.71 41.21 19.94
N THR A 23 -20.56 41.16 18.64
CA THR A 23 -21.39 40.33 17.78
C THR A 23 -20.77 38.95 17.65
N PHE A 24 -21.51 37.94 18.04
CA PHE A 24 -21.22 36.52 17.76
C PHE A 24 -21.94 36.07 16.48
N LYS A 25 -21.30 35.18 15.71
CA LYS A 25 -21.84 34.72 14.43
C LYS A 25 -21.65 33.19 14.31
N PHE A 26 -22.64 32.52 13.75
CA PHE A 26 -22.53 31.14 13.37
C PHE A 26 -23.45 30.81 12.20
N SER A 27 -23.22 29.68 11.55
CA SER A 27 -24.11 29.13 10.53
C SER A 27 -24.62 27.78 10.97
N ALA A 28 -25.87 27.49 10.75
CA ALA A 28 -26.50 26.23 11.12
C ALA A 28 -27.55 25.77 10.09
N GLU A 29 -27.68 24.47 9.96
CA GLU A 29 -28.75 23.80 9.24
C GLU A 29 -29.52 22.91 10.23
N LEU A 30 -30.83 22.91 10.16
CA LEU A 30 -31.69 22.04 10.97
C LEU A 30 -31.96 20.71 10.28
N VAL A 31 -32.16 19.67 11.07
CA VAL A 31 -32.66 18.38 10.60
C VAL A 31 -34.10 18.51 10.07
N GLU A 32 -34.94 19.19 10.84
CA GLU A 32 -36.33 19.47 10.50
C GLU A 32 -36.75 20.86 11.03
N GLY A 33 -37.71 21.49 10.37
CA GLY A 33 -38.23 22.79 10.75
C GLY A 33 -37.62 23.94 9.95
N ASP A 34 -37.96 25.18 10.34
CA ASP A 34 -37.59 26.38 9.65
C ASP A 34 -37.00 27.48 10.56
N SER A 35 -36.81 27.17 11.83
CA SER A 35 -36.32 28.16 12.79
C SER A 35 -35.57 27.52 13.95
N ILE A 36 -34.49 28.14 14.34
CA ILE A 36 -33.78 27.87 15.60
C ILE A 36 -34.06 28.98 16.58
N TYR A 37 -33.90 28.69 17.85
CA TYR A 37 -34.04 29.69 18.91
C TYR A 37 -32.69 29.87 19.58
N VAL A 38 -32.28 31.11 19.78
CA VAL A 38 -30.98 31.44 20.37
C VAL A 38 -31.23 32.33 21.60
N ASP A 39 -30.65 31.91 22.72
CA ASP A 39 -30.48 32.73 23.90
C ASP A 39 -29.04 33.31 23.86
N TRP A 40 -28.95 34.60 23.71
CA TRP A 40 -27.68 35.31 23.64
C TRP A 40 -27.08 35.65 25.01
N GLY A 41 -27.64 35.06 26.08
CA GLY A 41 -27.12 35.13 27.44
C GLY A 41 -27.97 35.97 28.38
N ASP A 42 -29.19 36.39 28.01
CA ASP A 42 -30.14 37.12 28.88
C ASP A 42 -31.38 36.27 29.25
N GLY A 43 -31.42 35.01 28.85
CA GLY A 43 -32.55 34.09 29.05
C GLY A 43 -33.70 34.30 28.06
N ALA A 44 -33.62 35.27 27.13
CA ALA A 44 -34.62 35.51 26.14
C ALA A 44 -34.36 34.69 24.86
N LEU A 45 -35.34 33.93 24.42
CA LEU A 45 -35.24 33.08 23.21
C LEU A 45 -35.61 33.93 21.97
N LEU A 46 -34.62 34.23 21.14
CA LEU A 46 -34.81 34.87 19.87
C LEU A 46 -34.94 33.82 18.73
N ARG A 47 -36.02 33.97 17.97
CA ARG A 47 -36.27 33.07 16.83
C ARG A 47 -35.48 33.54 15.61
N HIS A 48 -34.73 32.64 14.98
CA HIS A 48 -34.05 32.86 13.72
C HIS A 48 -34.53 31.87 12.65
N SER A 49 -34.92 32.38 11.48
CA SER A 49 -35.32 31.52 10.37
C SER A 49 -34.11 30.83 9.75
N THR A 50 -34.21 29.55 9.48
CA THR A 50 -33.19 28.80 8.74
C THR A 50 -33.51 28.63 7.26
N LYS A 51 -34.68 29.16 6.81
CA LYS A 51 -35.02 29.18 5.38
C LYS A 51 -34.37 30.36 4.71
N THR A 52 -33.47 30.07 3.77
CA THR A 52 -32.88 31.05 2.85
C THR A 52 -33.40 30.81 1.42
N SER A 53 -33.37 31.81 0.58
CA SER A 53 -33.77 31.70 -0.85
C SER A 53 -32.82 30.80 -1.68
N TRP A 54 -31.68 30.41 -1.13
CA TRP A 54 -30.60 29.70 -1.82
C TRP A 54 -30.11 28.42 -1.15
N GLY A 55 -30.73 27.96 -0.06
CA GLY A 55 -30.30 26.72 0.63
C GLY A 55 -30.80 26.62 2.05
N ALA A 56 -30.47 25.51 2.70
CA ALA A 56 -30.93 25.15 4.05
C ALA A 56 -30.08 25.75 5.19
N THR A 57 -28.89 26.34 4.87
CA THR A 57 -27.97 26.89 5.88
C THR A 57 -28.24 28.37 6.15
N ALA A 58 -28.48 28.71 7.41
CA ALA A 58 -28.71 30.10 7.83
C ALA A 58 -27.48 30.68 8.52
N ASN A 59 -27.13 31.92 8.17
CA ASN A 59 -26.14 32.71 8.88
C ASN A 59 -26.84 33.50 9.99
N ILE A 60 -26.48 33.26 11.23
CA ILE A 60 -27.12 33.82 12.41
C ILE A 60 -26.10 34.68 13.15
N SER A 61 -26.53 35.83 13.63
CA SER A 61 -25.71 36.72 14.43
C SER A 61 -26.50 37.45 15.49
N GLY A 62 -25.88 37.69 16.64
CA GLY A 62 -26.46 38.46 17.74
C GLY A 62 -25.38 39.07 18.62
N LYS A 63 -25.77 40.04 19.44
CA LYS A 63 -24.87 40.60 20.47
C LYS A 63 -24.83 39.71 21.70
N LEU A 64 -23.64 39.44 22.19
CA LEU A 64 -23.46 38.69 23.42
C LEU A 64 -23.95 39.51 24.59
N LEU A 65 -24.82 38.90 25.41
CA LEU A 65 -25.34 39.42 26.65
C LEU A 65 -24.83 38.64 27.89
N SER A 66 -24.08 37.60 27.67
CA SER A 66 -23.35 36.78 28.62
C SER A 66 -22.21 36.04 27.89
N ASN A 67 -21.30 35.41 28.63
CA ASN A 67 -20.25 34.56 28.08
C ASN A 67 -20.80 33.19 27.57
N THR A 68 -22.07 32.90 27.79
CA THR A 68 -22.70 31.62 27.37
C THR A 68 -23.89 31.86 26.49
N ILE A 69 -23.92 31.14 25.37
CA ILE A 69 -24.99 31.16 24.38
C ILE A 69 -25.65 29.77 24.36
N TYR A 70 -26.97 29.77 24.23
CA TYR A 70 -27.72 28.52 24.05
C TYR A 70 -28.42 28.54 22.69
N ILE A 71 -28.18 27.51 21.90
CA ILE A 71 -28.85 27.28 20.61
C ILE A 71 -29.79 26.09 20.78
N TYR A 72 -31.07 26.27 20.54
CA TYR A 72 -32.09 25.26 20.68
C TYR A 72 -32.61 24.82 19.32
N GLY A 73 -32.67 23.51 19.11
CA GLY A 73 -33.14 22.82 17.92
C GLY A 73 -32.24 21.64 17.54
N ALA A 74 -32.76 20.69 16.76
CA ALA A 74 -32.01 19.59 16.21
C ALA A 74 -31.15 20.05 15.04
N LEU A 75 -29.85 20.20 15.26
CA LEU A 75 -28.93 20.65 14.22
C LEU A 75 -28.45 19.48 13.36
N LYS A 76 -28.37 19.70 12.05
CA LYS A 76 -27.69 18.85 11.08
C LYS A 76 -26.26 19.30 10.86
N THR A 77 -26.03 20.62 10.80
CA THR A 77 -24.70 21.21 10.70
C THR A 77 -24.56 22.41 11.63
N LEU A 78 -23.34 22.60 12.16
CA LEU A 78 -22.96 23.78 12.92
C LEU A 78 -21.59 24.27 12.46
N GLU A 79 -21.50 25.54 12.12
CA GLU A 79 -20.25 26.21 11.78
C GLU A 79 -20.16 27.54 12.57
N ALA A 80 -19.15 27.64 13.46
CA ALA A 80 -18.92 28.81 14.30
C ALA A 80 -17.43 29.12 14.38
N LYS A 81 -16.96 30.04 13.53
CA LYS A 81 -15.54 30.30 13.29
C LYS A 81 -15.10 31.67 13.75
N GLY A 82 -13.97 31.72 14.46
CA GLY A 82 -13.30 33.00 14.79
C GLY A 82 -13.99 33.83 15.87
N ASP A 83 -14.91 33.25 16.62
CA ASP A 83 -15.71 33.91 17.64
C ASP A 83 -15.20 33.66 19.08
N SER A 84 -13.93 33.27 19.21
CA SER A 84 -13.29 33.04 20.53
C SER A 84 -14.04 32.08 21.44
N ILE A 85 -14.58 31.02 20.87
CA ILE A 85 -15.24 29.93 21.60
C ILE A 85 -14.19 29.25 22.47
N SER A 86 -14.43 29.19 23.76
CA SER A 86 -13.58 28.53 24.76
C SER A 86 -14.19 27.23 25.30
N SER A 87 -15.54 27.09 25.21
CA SER A 87 -16.21 25.84 25.54
C SER A 87 -17.38 25.56 24.62
N LEU A 88 -17.62 24.25 24.37
CA LEU A 88 -18.71 23.78 23.51
C LEU A 88 -19.18 22.42 23.99
N SER A 89 -20.49 22.30 24.20
CA SER A 89 -21.12 21.02 24.56
C SER A 89 -22.48 20.85 23.90
N PHE A 90 -22.93 19.60 23.80
CA PHE A 90 -24.12 19.21 23.07
C PHE A 90 -25.06 18.42 23.97
N VAL A 91 -26.36 18.66 23.87
CA VAL A 91 -27.39 17.87 24.52
C VAL A 91 -28.34 17.36 23.44
N ASP A 92 -28.48 16.04 23.34
CA ASP A 92 -29.36 15.32 22.41
C ASP A 92 -29.19 15.72 20.92
N GLN A 93 -27.97 16.11 20.49
CA GLN A 93 -27.66 16.47 19.09
C GLN A 93 -27.23 15.24 18.26
N THR A 94 -27.95 14.12 18.41
CA THR A 94 -27.58 12.81 17.82
C THR A 94 -27.62 12.79 16.30
N GLN A 95 -28.14 13.83 15.65
CA GLN A 95 -28.24 13.94 14.18
C GLN A 95 -27.27 14.98 13.57
N LEU A 96 -26.39 15.55 14.39
CA LEU A 96 -25.35 16.47 13.88
C LEU A 96 -24.37 15.70 13.02
N THR A 97 -24.28 16.04 11.73
CA THR A 97 -23.41 15.38 10.76
C THR A 97 -22.14 16.16 10.48
N ARG A 98 -22.16 17.47 10.64
CA ARG A 98 -20.98 18.35 10.38
C ARG A 98 -20.81 19.37 11.51
N LEU A 99 -19.62 19.41 12.06
CA LEU A 99 -19.19 20.41 13.03
C LEU A 99 -17.89 21.08 12.54
N ASP A 100 -17.90 22.41 12.42
CA ASP A 100 -16.75 23.21 12.10
C ASP A 100 -16.65 24.40 13.09
N VAL A 101 -15.70 24.29 13.99
CA VAL A 101 -15.43 25.30 15.02
C VAL A 101 -13.98 25.77 14.97
N SER A 102 -13.47 25.91 13.78
CA SER A 102 -12.12 26.40 13.52
C SER A 102 -11.92 27.87 13.97
N ARG A 103 -10.65 28.24 14.22
CA ARG A 103 -10.22 29.57 14.63
C ARG A 103 -10.80 30.05 15.97
N ASN A 104 -10.82 29.17 16.94
CA ASN A 104 -11.33 29.45 18.27
C ASN A 104 -10.25 29.24 19.35
N LYS A 105 -10.66 29.08 20.61
CA LYS A 105 -9.76 28.82 21.75
C LYS A 105 -10.08 27.53 22.47
N LEU A 106 -10.70 26.58 21.77
CA LEU A 106 -11.11 25.29 22.34
C LEU A 106 -9.89 24.48 22.80
N THR A 107 -10.03 23.92 23.99
CA THR A 107 -9.11 22.94 24.58
C THR A 107 -9.84 21.61 24.76
N ASN A 108 -9.14 20.57 25.17
CA ASN A 108 -9.76 19.28 25.46
C ASN A 108 -10.86 19.36 26.52
N ASP A 109 -10.65 20.14 27.58
CA ASP A 109 -11.63 20.33 28.66
C ASP A 109 -12.84 21.17 28.21
N GLY A 110 -12.59 22.07 27.26
CA GLY A 110 -13.62 22.96 26.71
C GLY A 110 -14.50 22.32 25.65
N LEU A 111 -14.12 21.19 25.05
CA LEU A 111 -14.85 20.54 23.97
C LEU A 111 -15.43 19.21 24.43
N GLN A 112 -16.76 19.10 24.45
CA GLN A 112 -17.47 17.86 24.75
C GLN A 112 -18.23 17.40 23.51
N LEU A 113 -17.83 16.26 22.95
CA LEU A 113 -18.40 15.70 21.71
C LEU A 113 -19.35 14.53 21.97
N ASP A 114 -19.67 14.22 23.22
CA ASP A 114 -20.51 13.10 23.59
C ASP A 114 -21.89 13.17 22.91
N GLY A 115 -22.38 12.01 22.47
CA GLY A 115 -23.71 11.87 21.85
C GLY A 115 -23.79 12.26 20.37
N LEU A 116 -22.70 12.73 19.73
CA LEU A 116 -22.69 13.11 18.30
C LEU A 116 -22.49 11.90 17.36
N SER A 117 -23.26 10.84 17.53
CA SER A 117 -23.09 9.55 16.83
C SER A 117 -23.30 9.61 15.30
N ALA A 118 -23.91 10.68 14.79
CA ALA A 118 -24.12 10.88 13.35
C ALA A 118 -23.00 11.68 12.67
N LEU A 119 -21.95 12.09 13.40
CA LEU A 119 -20.93 13.00 12.87
C LEU A 119 -20.14 12.36 11.73
N THR A 120 -20.13 13.03 10.58
CA THR A 120 -19.37 12.61 9.38
C THR A 120 -18.22 13.55 9.06
N SER A 121 -18.25 14.78 9.58
CA SER A 121 -17.19 15.78 9.36
C SER A 121 -16.93 16.59 10.62
N LEU A 122 -15.68 16.62 11.07
CA LEU A 122 -15.21 17.37 12.22
C LEU A 122 -14.01 18.24 11.85
N THR A 123 -14.16 19.56 12.01
CA THR A 123 -13.09 20.54 11.77
C THR A 123 -12.82 21.36 13.03
N LEU A 124 -11.59 21.25 13.54
CA LEU A 124 -11.11 21.89 14.76
C LEU A 124 -9.85 22.74 14.51
N ASP A 125 -9.62 23.19 13.28
CA ASP A 125 -8.42 23.93 12.89
C ASP A 125 -8.22 25.19 13.74
N GLU A 126 -6.96 25.59 13.96
CA GLU A 126 -6.61 26.83 14.68
C GLU A 126 -7.29 26.93 16.06
N ASN A 127 -7.17 25.89 16.87
CA ASN A 127 -7.60 25.84 18.27
C ASN A 127 -6.39 25.55 19.19
N ARG A 128 -6.64 25.04 20.39
CA ARG A 128 -5.65 24.69 21.42
C ARG A 128 -5.83 23.25 21.92
N MET A 129 -6.17 22.38 20.99
CA MET A 129 -6.36 20.96 21.29
C MET A 129 -5.00 20.29 21.55
N VAL A 130 -4.98 19.29 22.43
CA VAL A 130 -3.79 18.49 22.75
C VAL A 130 -3.97 17.04 22.31
N ALA A 131 -5.14 16.47 22.53
CA ALA A 131 -5.45 15.09 22.15
C ALA A 131 -6.95 14.93 21.84
N LEU A 132 -7.30 13.89 21.08
CA LEU A 132 -8.70 13.56 20.80
C LEU A 132 -8.91 12.04 20.77
N ASN A 133 -10.00 11.60 21.41
CA ASN A 133 -10.50 10.25 21.28
C ASN A 133 -11.75 10.26 20.38
N LEU A 134 -11.63 9.67 19.19
CA LEU A 134 -12.68 9.60 18.20
C LEU A 134 -13.27 8.18 18.04
N MET A 135 -13.03 7.27 18.99
CA MET A 135 -13.51 5.87 18.94
C MET A 135 -15.04 5.76 18.86
N ALA A 136 -15.79 6.74 19.38
CA ALA A 136 -17.25 6.75 19.31
C ALA A 136 -17.81 7.18 17.94
N PHE A 137 -16.97 7.69 17.01
CA PHE A 137 -17.41 8.32 15.76
C PHE A 137 -17.24 7.39 14.55
N ASN A 138 -17.93 6.26 14.54
CA ASN A 138 -17.82 5.24 13.49
C ASN A 138 -18.38 5.65 12.11
N LYS A 139 -18.94 6.86 11.99
CA LYS A 139 -19.40 7.45 10.71
C LYS A 139 -18.53 8.61 10.24
N LEU A 140 -17.46 8.92 10.95
CA LEU A 140 -16.60 10.06 10.61
C LEU A 140 -15.85 9.80 9.31
N GLU A 141 -16.10 10.60 8.30
CA GLU A 141 -15.46 10.52 6.98
C GLU A 141 -14.34 11.53 6.80
N SER A 142 -14.44 12.69 7.48
CA SER A 142 -13.47 13.79 7.34
C SER A 142 -13.11 14.39 8.68
N PHE A 143 -11.81 14.43 8.96
CA PHE A 143 -11.25 15.01 10.17
C PHE A 143 -10.15 16.02 9.85
N SER A 144 -10.25 17.22 10.43
CA SER A 144 -9.26 18.29 10.28
C SER A 144 -9.00 18.97 11.62
N ILE A 145 -7.70 19.11 11.97
CA ILE A 145 -7.24 19.76 13.22
C ILE A 145 -5.96 20.58 13.01
N ASN A 146 -5.80 21.15 11.84
CA ASN A 146 -4.61 21.93 11.48
C ASN A 146 -4.35 23.08 12.45
N ASN A 147 -3.08 23.48 12.62
CA ASN A 147 -2.65 24.58 13.45
C ASN A 147 -3.13 24.46 14.91
N ASN A 148 -2.99 23.27 15.47
CA ASN A 148 -3.06 23.02 16.90
C ASN A 148 -1.65 22.57 17.35
N PRO A 149 -0.75 23.49 17.71
CA PRO A 149 0.67 23.19 17.84
C PRO A 149 1.00 22.17 18.94
N ASP A 150 0.16 22.06 19.97
CA ASP A 150 0.34 21.10 21.06
C ASP A 150 -0.39 19.76 20.81
N PHE A 151 -1.09 19.61 19.68
CA PHE A 151 -1.86 18.41 19.36
C PHE A 151 -0.94 17.27 18.96
N ASN A 152 -0.93 16.20 19.77
CA ASN A 152 0.03 15.09 19.62
C ASN A 152 -0.60 13.70 19.53
N THR A 153 -1.88 13.55 19.91
CA THR A 153 -2.53 12.24 19.98
C THR A 153 -3.94 12.26 19.45
N VAL A 154 -4.24 11.34 18.53
CA VAL A 154 -5.62 11.04 18.08
C VAL A 154 -5.83 9.54 18.04
N VAL A 155 -7.00 9.09 18.49
CA VAL A 155 -7.41 7.69 18.43
C VAL A 155 -8.70 7.61 17.61
N PHE A 156 -8.69 6.85 16.52
CA PHE A 156 -9.85 6.62 15.67
C PHE A 156 -10.56 5.31 16.05
N ALA A 157 -11.82 5.17 15.64
CA ALA A 157 -12.57 3.93 15.77
C ALA A 157 -11.97 2.81 14.89
N ASP A 158 -12.04 1.58 15.35
CA ASP A 158 -11.72 0.42 14.52
C ASP A 158 -12.70 0.30 13.35
N ASN A 159 -12.22 -0.18 12.19
CA ASN A 159 -13.03 -0.31 10.96
C ASN A 159 -13.75 1.00 10.57
N ASN A 160 -13.07 2.13 10.73
CA ASN A 160 -13.63 3.42 10.43
C ASN A 160 -13.81 3.66 8.93
N VAL A 161 -14.69 4.61 8.59
CA VAL A 161 -14.99 5.03 7.22
C VAL A 161 -14.26 6.31 6.84
N VAL A 162 -13.21 6.67 7.57
CA VAL A 162 -12.45 7.92 7.38
C VAL A 162 -11.81 7.93 6.01
N LYS A 163 -12.06 9.02 5.27
CA LYS A 163 -11.54 9.26 3.91
C LYS A 163 -10.47 10.35 3.90
N ASN A 164 -10.62 11.34 4.76
CA ASN A 164 -9.75 12.52 4.75
C ASN A 164 -9.26 12.82 6.17
N VAL A 165 -7.95 12.91 6.35
CA VAL A 165 -7.31 13.30 7.61
C VAL A 165 -6.33 14.42 7.32
N SER A 166 -6.43 15.53 8.09
CA SER A 166 -5.53 16.66 7.99
C SER A 166 -5.11 17.13 9.40
N MET A 167 -3.81 17.07 9.68
CA MET A 167 -3.20 17.41 10.97
C MET A 167 -1.93 18.24 10.76
N ASN A 168 -1.99 19.25 9.91
CA ASN A 168 -0.85 20.09 9.57
C ASN A 168 -0.51 21.04 10.71
N TYR A 169 0.78 21.27 10.94
CA TYR A 169 1.28 22.14 12.03
C TYR A 169 0.80 21.70 13.42
N CYS A 170 0.86 20.38 13.64
CA CYS A 170 0.58 19.69 14.90
C CYS A 170 1.83 18.97 15.40
N ASP A 171 1.90 18.65 16.69
CA ASP A 171 3.05 17.99 17.31
C ASP A 171 2.91 16.45 17.34
N VAL A 172 2.31 15.88 16.30
CA VAL A 172 2.12 14.44 16.17
C VAL A 172 3.45 13.77 15.83
N ALA A 173 4.01 13.00 16.77
CA ALA A 173 5.29 12.30 16.58
C ALA A 173 5.11 10.93 15.90
N HIS A 174 4.01 10.25 16.12
CA HIS A 174 3.70 8.94 15.58
C HIS A 174 2.26 8.92 15.09
N PHE A 175 2.03 8.45 13.88
CA PHE A 175 0.70 8.27 13.34
C PHE A 175 0.49 6.81 12.93
N TYR A 176 -0.43 6.16 13.61
CA TYR A 176 -0.82 4.79 13.34
C TYR A 176 -2.15 4.80 12.57
N ALA A 177 -2.06 4.58 11.27
CA ALA A 177 -3.23 4.55 10.40
C ALA A 177 -3.87 3.14 10.36
N LYS A 178 -3.78 2.36 11.45
CA LYS A 178 -4.33 1.00 11.51
C LYS A 178 -5.83 1.02 11.23
N SER A 179 -6.29 0.14 10.34
CA SER A 179 -7.72 -0.06 10.02
C SER A 179 -8.42 1.14 9.36
N MET A 180 -7.75 1.85 8.44
CA MET A 180 -8.37 2.94 7.65
C MET A 180 -8.53 2.59 6.15
N PRO A 181 -9.32 1.55 5.76
CA PRO A 181 -9.38 1.06 4.37
C PRO A 181 -10.01 2.06 3.39
N GLU A 182 -10.77 3.03 3.89
CA GLU A 182 -11.42 4.06 3.09
C GLU A 182 -10.58 5.33 2.92
N LEU A 183 -9.38 5.40 3.55
CA LEU A 183 -8.54 6.59 3.53
C LEU A 183 -8.08 6.94 2.11
N GLN A 184 -8.37 8.18 1.68
CA GLN A 184 -8.06 8.70 0.35
C GLN A 184 -7.03 9.84 0.41
N TYR A 185 -7.07 10.61 1.48
CA TYR A 185 -6.23 11.79 1.67
C TYR A 185 -5.69 11.82 3.10
N LEU A 186 -4.35 11.87 3.22
CA LEU A 186 -3.67 12.06 4.49
C LEU A 186 -2.66 13.19 4.35
N SER A 187 -2.77 14.19 5.24
CA SER A 187 -1.86 15.33 5.30
C SER A 187 -1.42 15.59 6.72
N ILE A 188 -0.13 15.47 6.98
CA ILE A 188 0.53 15.83 8.25
C ILE A 188 1.78 16.63 7.89
N VAL A 189 1.61 17.92 7.70
CA VAL A 189 2.66 18.83 7.18
C VAL A 189 3.25 19.66 8.30
N ASN A 190 4.58 19.85 8.29
CA ASN A 190 5.30 20.69 9.24
C ASN A 190 4.99 20.36 10.72
N GLY A 191 4.98 19.06 11.01
CA GLY A 191 4.81 18.53 12.35
C GLY A 191 6.11 17.94 12.89
N SER A 192 5.98 17.13 13.93
CA SER A 192 7.08 16.41 14.58
C SER A 192 7.15 14.93 14.21
N LEU A 193 6.49 14.53 13.14
CA LEU A 193 6.32 13.12 12.75
C LEU A 193 7.68 12.45 12.54
N MET A 194 7.93 11.39 13.29
CA MET A 194 9.15 10.58 13.23
C MET A 194 8.95 9.32 12.40
N ASP A 195 7.75 8.74 12.50
CA ASP A 195 7.35 7.59 11.70
C ASP A 195 5.85 7.63 11.39
N ILE A 196 5.51 6.89 10.36
CA ILE A 196 4.14 6.60 9.99
C ILE A 196 4.06 5.12 9.64
N THR A 197 3.21 4.40 10.33
CA THR A 197 3.00 2.99 10.05
C THR A 197 1.93 2.85 8.96
N ILE A 198 2.38 2.48 7.76
CA ILE A 198 1.54 2.05 6.64
C ILE A 198 1.78 0.54 6.49
N ASP A 199 1.36 -0.24 7.49
CA ASP A 199 1.56 -1.69 7.59
C ASP A 199 0.39 -2.50 7.04
N GLU A 200 -0.72 -1.84 6.70
CA GLU A 200 -1.90 -2.44 6.08
C GLU A 200 -2.06 -1.95 4.63
N TYR A 201 -2.83 -2.70 3.85
CA TYR A 201 -3.16 -2.34 2.49
C TYR A 201 -4.13 -1.16 2.44
N TYR A 202 -3.71 -0.03 1.87
CA TYR A 202 -4.52 1.18 1.67
C TYR A 202 -4.98 1.31 0.22
N PRO A 203 -6.02 0.58 -0.18
CA PRO A 203 -6.41 0.47 -1.59
C PRO A 203 -6.94 1.78 -2.19
N LYS A 204 -7.28 2.77 -1.35
CA LYS A 204 -7.90 4.03 -1.79
C LYS A 204 -7.04 5.27 -1.54
N LEU A 205 -5.90 5.14 -0.87
CA LEU A 205 -5.04 6.28 -0.58
C LEU A 205 -4.46 6.85 -1.88
N SER A 206 -4.93 8.04 -2.25
CA SER A 206 -4.58 8.73 -3.49
C SER A 206 -3.63 9.90 -3.27
N SER A 207 -3.60 10.47 -2.07
CA SER A 207 -2.73 11.60 -1.73
C SER A 207 -2.15 11.46 -0.33
N LEU A 208 -0.84 11.48 -0.25
CA LEU A 208 -0.06 11.44 0.98
C LEU A 208 0.90 12.64 1.01
N ASN A 209 0.68 13.55 1.96
CA ASN A 209 1.51 14.73 2.14
C ASN A 209 2.10 14.77 3.55
N LEU A 210 3.41 14.57 3.63
CA LEU A 210 4.19 14.56 4.88
C LEU A 210 5.30 15.60 4.88
N ASN A 211 5.20 16.63 4.05
CA ASN A 211 6.20 17.67 3.92
C ASN A 211 6.60 18.28 5.27
N GLY A 212 7.88 18.55 5.45
CA GLY A 212 8.40 19.28 6.61
C GLY A 212 8.58 18.45 7.89
N ASN A 213 8.33 17.14 7.85
CA ASN A 213 8.56 16.24 8.99
C ASN A 213 10.00 15.70 8.94
N ARG A 214 10.91 16.40 9.56
CA ARG A 214 12.36 16.09 9.53
C ARG A 214 12.75 14.79 10.25
N GLY A 215 11.83 14.21 11.04
CA GLY A 215 12.05 12.94 11.74
C GLY A 215 11.89 11.72 10.84
N ILE A 216 11.13 11.82 9.74
CA ILE A 216 10.87 10.68 8.85
C ILE A 216 12.13 10.32 8.07
N GLN A 217 12.69 9.13 8.32
CA GLN A 217 13.88 8.62 7.66
C GLN A 217 13.58 7.64 6.53
N SER A 218 12.46 6.94 6.61
CA SER A 218 11.98 5.99 5.60
C SER A 218 10.46 5.97 5.55
N ILE A 219 9.91 5.56 4.43
CA ILE A 219 8.48 5.32 4.25
C ILE A 219 8.28 4.23 3.22
N ASP A 220 7.40 3.29 3.52
CA ASP A 220 6.94 2.29 2.56
C ASP A 220 5.55 2.67 2.03
N VAL A 221 5.45 2.95 0.75
CA VAL A 221 4.20 3.28 0.06
C VAL A 221 3.77 2.17 -0.91
N THR A 222 4.42 1.01 -0.87
CA THR A 222 4.13 -0.10 -1.79
C THR A 222 2.73 -0.68 -1.61
N LEU A 223 2.11 -0.48 -0.45
CA LEU A 223 0.74 -0.91 -0.12
C LEU A 223 -0.35 0.11 -0.53
N CYS A 224 0.03 1.18 -1.26
CA CYS A 224 -0.87 2.25 -1.69
C CYS A 224 -0.99 2.32 -3.24
N PRO A 225 -1.65 1.37 -3.91
CA PRO A 225 -1.64 1.28 -5.39
C PRO A 225 -2.35 2.43 -6.10
N GLU A 226 -3.26 3.13 -5.41
CA GLU A 226 -4.00 4.28 -5.94
C GLU A 226 -3.26 5.61 -5.75
N LEU A 227 -2.05 5.61 -5.16
CA LEU A 227 -1.32 6.82 -4.82
C LEU A 227 -0.97 7.63 -6.08
N ALA A 228 -1.54 8.83 -6.16
CA ALA A 228 -1.35 9.77 -7.26
C ALA A 228 -0.46 10.97 -6.86
N VAL A 229 -0.46 11.34 -5.59
CA VAL A 229 0.34 12.45 -5.05
C VAL A 229 1.12 11.97 -3.84
N LEU A 230 2.45 12.07 -3.90
CA LEU A 230 3.36 11.79 -2.79
C LEU A 230 4.25 13.01 -2.56
N GLU A 231 4.13 13.62 -1.38
CA GLU A 231 4.91 14.79 -1.00
C GLU A 231 5.68 14.52 0.29
N LEU A 232 7.00 14.46 0.19
CA LEU A 232 7.97 14.16 1.26
C LEU A 232 9.07 15.22 1.36
N SER A 233 8.87 16.40 0.77
CA SER A 233 9.89 17.48 0.80
C SER A 233 10.21 17.88 2.24
N ASN A 234 11.47 18.24 2.50
CA ASN A 234 11.96 18.60 3.83
C ASN A 234 11.81 17.49 4.89
N THR A 235 11.93 16.23 4.49
CA THR A 235 12.04 15.06 5.39
C THR A 235 13.47 14.51 5.37
N ALA A 236 13.77 13.54 6.24
CA ALA A 236 15.08 12.88 6.28
C ALA A 236 15.15 11.60 5.43
N VAL A 237 14.20 11.36 4.55
CA VAL A 237 14.18 10.14 3.72
C VAL A 237 15.40 10.07 2.80
N THR A 238 16.00 8.88 2.74
CA THR A 238 17.17 8.60 1.90
C THR A 238 16.85 7.71 0.71
N MET A 239 15.71 7.04 0.74
CA MET A 239 15.23 6.14 -0.30
C MET A 239 13.70 6.11 -0.29
N VAL A 240 13.09 6.06 -1.48
CA VAL A 240 11.63 5.91 -1.64
C VAL A 240 11.37 4.86 -2.72
N ASN A 241 10.60 3.83 -2.37
CA ASN A 241 10.18 2.79 -3.31
C ASN A 241 8.78 3.09 -3.84
N THR A 242 8.69 3.52 -5.10
CA THR A 242 7.41 3.83 -5.77
C THR A 242 7.00 2.79 -6.83
N THR A 243 7.64 1.63 -6.86
CA THR A 243 7.42 0.61 -7.92
C THR A 243 5.99 0.05 -7.96
N LYS A 244 5.26 0.13 -6.84
CA LYS A 244 3.85 -0.32 -6.73
C LYS A 244 2.83 0.82 -6.84
N ASN A 245 3.26 2.04 -7.20
CA ASN A 245 2.40 3.21 -7.31
C ASN A 245 2.28 3.70 -8.78
N PRO A 246 1.68 2.91 -9.69
CA PRO A 246 1.65 3.25 -11.12
C PRO A 246 0.79 4.46 -11.46
N LYS A 247 -0.06 4.92 -10.53
CA LYS A 247 -0.93 6.09 -10.70
C LYS A 247 -0.28 7.41 -10.28
N LEU A 248 0.98 7.37 -9.82
CA LEU A 248 1.67 8.55 -9.33
C LEU A 248 1.82 9.61 -10.44
N THR A 249 1.30 10.81 -10.17
CA THR A 249 1.34 11.98 -11.07
C THR A 249 2.23 13.09 -10.54
N THR A 250 2.39 13.18 -9.22
CA THR A 250 3.21 14.16 -8.54
C THR A 250 4.07 13.49 -7.48
N LEU A 251 5.38 13.70 -7.57
CA LEU A 251 6.37 13.25 -6.60
C LEU A 251 7.21 14.45 -6.15
N LYS A 252 7.22 14.76 -4.84
CA LYS A 252 8.02 15.82 -4.25
C LYS A 252 8.96 15.26 -3.19
N LEU A 253 10.25 15.41 -3.43
CA LEU A 253 11.35 14.94 -2.59
C LEU A 253 12.38 16.07 -2.33
N ASP A 254 12.01 17.35 -2.54
CA ASP A 254 12.94 18.46 -2.36
C ASP A 254 13.53 18.49 -0.96
N ASN A 255 14.82 18.81 -0.84
CA ASN A 255 15.51 18.88 0.43
C ASN A 255 15.40 17.59 1.25
N THR A 256 15.72 16.46 0.61
CA THR A 256 15.79 15.13 1.24
C THR A 256 17.17 14.50 1.04
N GLY A 257 17.41 13.38 1.72
CA GLY A 257 18.65 12.62 1.62
C GLY A 257 18.72 11.64 0.45
N VAL A 258 17.78 11.67 -0.49
CA VAL A 258 17.66 10.68 -1.57
C VAL A 258 18.90 10.69 -2.47
N THR A 259 19.50 9.50 -2.65
CA THR A 259 20.71 9.29 -3.47
C THR A 259 20.44 8.57 -4.79
N SER A 260 19.32 7.85 -4.88
CA SER A 260 18.88 7.11 -6.07
C SER A 260 17.35 7.11 -6.16
N LEU A 261 16.83 7.09 -7.39
CA LEU A 261 15.39 7.10 -7.64
C LEU A 261 15.07 6.29 -8.90
N THR A 262 14.19 5.28 -8.77
CA THR A 262 13.74 4.43 -9.88
C THR A 262 12.30 4.81 -10.23
N LEU A 263 12.05 5.27 -11.46
CA LEU A 263 10.76 5.75 -11.93
C LEU A 263 10.14 4.93 -13.07
N THR A 264 10.73 3.80 -13.41
CA THR A 264 10.33 2.94 -14.56
C THR A 264 8.84 2.56 -14.55
N PHE A 265 8.25 2.42 -13.37
CA PHE A 265 6.85 2.01 -13.19
C PHE A 265 5.88 3.20 -13.06
N ASN A 266 6.38 4.45 -12.96
CA ASN A 266 5.58 5.64 -12.65
C ASN A 266 5.31 6.51 -13.88
N LYS A 267 4.85 5.90 -14.95
CA LYS A 267 4.69 6.54 -16.29
C LYS A 267 3.72 7.73 -16.34
N LEU A 268 2.92 7.95 -15.31
CA LEU A 268 1.96 9.05 -15.23
C LEU A 268 2.53 10.31 -14.56
N ILE A 269 3.75 10.26 -14.04
CA ILE A 269 4.37 11.44 -13.41
C ILE A 269 4.40 12.60 -14.39
N SER A 270 3.76 13.69 -13.97
CA SER A 270 3.74 14.99 -14.67
C SER A 270 4.50 16.06 -13.90
N ASN A 271 4.67 15.90 -12.59
CA ASN A 271 5.38 16.85 -11.73
C ASN A 271 6.41 16.11 -10.87
N LEU A 272 7.67 16.41 -11.08
CA LEU A 272 8.80 15.82 -10.36
C LEU A 272 9.65 16.92 -9.73
N TYR A 273 9.73 16.90 -8.39
CA TYR A 273 10.49 17.85 -7.59
C TYR A 273 11.53 17.07 -6.78
N VAL A 274 12.79 17.22 -7.08
CA VAL A 274 13.91 16.53 -6.43
C VAL A 274 15.08 17.48 -6.18
N SER A 275 14.81 18.79 -6.09
CA SER A 275 15.83 19.80 -5.79
C SER A 275 16.42 19.58 -4.39
N ASP A 276 17.67 20.00 -4.20
CA ASP A 276 18.37 19.86 -2.92
C ASP A 276 18.48 18.40 -2.43
N THR A 277 18.60 17.44 -3.36
CA THR A 277 18.85 16.02 -3.07
C THR A 277 20.28 15.63 -3.42
N LYS A 278 20.69 14.41 -3.06
CA LYS A 278 22.01 13.86 -3.37
C LYS A 278 22.03 13.00 -4.66
N LEU A 279 21.07 13.19 -5.52
CA LEU A 279 20.96 12.45 -6.78
C LEU A 279 22.13 12.81 -7.70
N LYS A 280 22.78 11.77 -8.25
CA LYS A 280 23.84 11.89 -9.27
C LYS A 280 23.34 11.50 -10.65
N LYS A 281 22.32 10.64 -10.71
CA LYS A 281 21.69 10.15 -11.94
C LYS A 281 20.17 10.18 -11.75
N LEU A 282 19.45 10.50 -12.83
CA LEU A 282 17.99 10.49 -12.86
C LEU A 282 17.53 10.07 -14.26
N ASP A 283 16.88 8.92 -14.34
CA ASP A 283 16.28 8.44 -15.58
C ASP A 283 14.80 8.86 -15.62
N VAL A 284 14.48 9.71 -16.58
CA VAL A 284 13.11 10.16 -16.85
C VAL A 284 12.59 9.67 -18.20
N SER A 285 13.31 8.77 -18.88
CA SER A 285 12.99 8.29 -20.24
C SER A 285 11.55 7.77 -20.36
N GLY A 286 11.05 7.04 -19.34
CA GLY A 286 9.69 6.51 -19.28
C GLY A 286 8.58 7.52 -18.93
N LEU A 287 8.90 8.78 -18.63
CA LEU A 287 7.94 9.77 -18.14
C LEU A 287 7.32 10.63 -19.27
N ASP A 288 6.54 10.03 -20.16
CA ASP A 288 5.95 10.71 -21.32
C ASP A 288 4.94 11.83 -20.97
N LYS A 289 4.49 11.90 -19.72
CA LYS A 289 3.55 12.93 -19.24
C LYS A 289 4.23 14.08 -18.51
N LEU A 290 5.57 14.06 -18.41
CA LEU A 290 6.35 15.05 -17.66
C LEU A 290 6.07 16.47 -18.14
N ARG A 291 5.68 17.35 -17.20
CA ARG A 291 5.41 18.78 -17.40
C ARG A 291 6.39 19.67 -16.66
N ASN A 292 6.66 19.30 -15.41
CA ASN A 292 7.48 20.09 -14.53
C ASN A 292 8.55 19.20 -13.90
N ILE A 293 9.79 19.64 -14.03
CA ILE A 293 10.93 18.97 -13.41
C ILE A 293 11.83 20.01 -12.74
N TYR A 294 12.12 19.78 -11.46
CA TYR A 294 12.98 20.61 -10.64
C TYR A 294 14.04 19.74 -10.01
N ILE A 295 15.32 19.99 -10.38
CA ILE A 295 16.50 19.23 -9.95
C ILE A 295 17.59 20.14 -9.42
N ASP A 296 17.26 21.37 -9.00
CA ASP A 296 18.22 22.36 -8.56
C ASP A 296 19.07 21.85 -7.40
N ASN A 297 20.34 22.26 -7.35
CA ASN A 297 21.27 21.88 -6.28
C ASN A 297 21.46 20.36 -6.13
N THR A 298 21.48 19.62 -7.23
CA THR A 298 21.81 18.19 -7.27
C THR A 298 23.16 17.95 -7.92
N GLU A 299 23.69 16.72 -7.77
CA GLU A 299 24.93 16.30 -8.45
C GLU A 299 24.69 15.68 -9.85
N ILE A 300 23.47 15.80 -10.38
CA ILE A 300 23.10 15.24 -11.69
C ILE A 300 23.97 15.86 -12.77
N ALA A 301 24.70 15.00 -13.47
CA ALA A 301 25.61 15.41 -14.57
C ALA A 301 24.92 15.34 -15.92
N ARG A 302 23.83 14.62 -16.04
CA ARG A 302 23.12 14.41 -17.30
C ARG A 302 21.63 14.22 -17.06
N LEU A 303 20.82 14.85 -17.91
CA LEU A 303 19.37 14.71 -17.94
C LEU A 303 18.91 14.65 -19.39
N ASP A 304 18.29 13.55 -19.79
CA ASP A 304 17.70 13.36 -21.11
C ASP A 304 16.21 13.73 -21.07
N LEU A 305 15.85 14.82 -21.73
CA LEU A 305 14.47 15.32 -21.84
C LEU A 305 13.91 15.15 -23.25
N THR A 306 14.51 14.31 -24.08
CA THR A 306 14.01 14.00 -25.42
C THR A 306 12.61 13.41 -25.36
N LYS A 307 11.77 13.70 -26.36
CA LYS A 307 10.39 13.20 -26.49
C LYS A 307 9.42 13.61 -25.38
N LYS A 308 9.74 14.64 -24.57
CA LYS A 308 8.89 15.12 -23.47
C LYS A 308 7.92 16.23 -23.93
N LYS A 309 6.98 15.88 -24.79
CA LYS A 309 6.06 16.80 -25.48
C LYS A 309 5.18 17.70 -24.58
N TYR A 310 5.05 17.42 -23.29
CA TYR A 310 4.25 18.23 -22.36
C TYR A 310 5.09 19.11 -21.45
N LEU A 311 6.42 19.11 -21.61
CA LEU A 311 7.33 19.81 -20.74
C LEU A 311 7.05 21.33 -20.73
N SER A 312 6.92 21.89 -19.54
CA SER A 312 6.58 23.30 -19.31
C SER A 312 7.62 24.04 -18.48
N ASN A 313 8.11 23.42 -17.41
CA ASN A 313 9.11 24.03 -16.56
C ASN A 313 10.25 23.05 -16.31
N VAL A 314 11.46 23.50 -16.57
CA VAL A 314 12.70 22.81 -16.27
C VAL A 314 13.55 23.71 -15.40
N SER A 315 13.83 23.28 -14.17
CA SER A 315 14.77 23.96 -13.30
C SER A 315 15.89 23.00 -12.95
N ALA A 316 17.09 23.35 -13.35
CA ALA A 316 18.31 22.56 -13.22
C ALA A 316 19.49 23.46 -12.84
N SER A 317 19.26 24.45 -12.00
CA SER A 317 20.30 25.39 -11.57
C SER A 317 21.24 24.73 -10.57
N ASN A 318 22.52 25.12 -10.63
CA ASN A 318 23.54 24.64 -9.69
C ASN A 318 23.68 23.11 -9.66
N THR A 319 23.69 22.48 -10.82
CA THR A 319 23.90 21.04 -11.03
C THR A 319 25.25 20.75 -11.65
N ASN A 320 25.57 19.49 -11.95
CA ASN A 320 26.75 19.09 -12.70
C ASN A 320 26.48 18.91 -14.21
N ILE A 321 25.32 19.37 -14.70
CA ILE A 321 24.91 19.19 -16.11
C ILE A 321 25.92 19.89 -17.03
N GLU A 322 26.39 19.17 -18.05
CA GLU A 322 27.27 19.67 -19.09
C GLU A 322 26.51 20.19 -20.31
N PHE A 323 25.38 19.55 -20.62
CA PHE A 323 24.43 19.94 -21.67
C PHE A 323 23.06 19.39 -21.34
N LEU A 324 22.02 19.90 -22.01
CA LEU A 324 20.67 19.41 -21.89
C LEU A 324 20.15 19.06 -23.29
N ASP A 325 19.60 17.86 -23.41
CA ASP A 325 18.98 17.38 -24.66
C ASP A 325 17.47 17.42 -24.53
N MET A 326 16.79 18.14 -25.43
CA MET A 326 15.36 18.35 -25.47
C MET A 326 14.76 18.11 -26.85
N HIS A 327 15.48 17.44 -27.75
CA HIS A 327 15.00 17.19 -29.12
C HIS A 327 13.69 16.41 -29.11
N ASP A 328 12.72 16.87 -29.88
CA ASP A 328 11.45 16.16 -30.10
C ASP A 328 11.01 16.31 -31.57
N GLU A 329 10.55 15.20 -32.14
CA GLU A 329 9.98 15.14 -33.50
C GLU A 329 8.57 15.79 -33.61
N VAL A 330 7.88 16.04 -32.50
CA VAL A 330 6.49 16.46 -32.46
C VAL A 330 6.39 17.80 -31.70
N GLY A 331 6.51 18.89 -32.41
CA GLY A 331 6.44 20.27 -31.94
C GLY A 331 5.85 20.53 -30.57
N TYR A 332 6.65 21.08 -29.68
CA TYR A 332 6.30 21.50 -28.33
C TYR A 332 5.45 22.76 -28.31
N ASN A 333 4.42 22.79 -27.47
CA ASN A 333 3.57 23.97 -27.28
C ASN A 333 3.61 24.52 -25.85
N GLY A 334 4.72 24.41 -25.10
CA GLY A 334 4.53 24.73 -23.71
C GLY A 334 5.67 25.10 -22.81
N LEU A 335 6.93 25.09 -23.23
CA LEU A 335 8.04 25.48 -22.35
C LEU A 335 7.88 26.95 -21.90
N LYS A 336 7.90 27.17 -20.57
CA LYS A 336 7.72 28.51 -19.96
C LYS A 336 8.95 28.93 -19.18
N LEU A 337 9.69 27.95 -18.66
CA LEU A 337 10.86 28.14 -17.83
C LEU A 337 11.94 27.13 -18.20
N LEU A 338 13.13 27.62 -18.45
CA LEU A 338 14.36 26.85 -18.46
C LEU A 338 15.39 27.58 -17.57
N ASP A 339 15.71 26.98 -16.42
CA ASP A 339 16.69 27.54 -15.50
C ASP A 339 17.93 26.66 -15.46
N LEU A 340 19.05 27.18 -15.97
CA LEU A 340 20.34 26.52 -16.03
C LEU A 340 21.41 27.29 -15.26
N ARG A 341 21.02 28.23 -14.41
CA ARG A 341 21.97 29.13 -13.71
C ARG A 341 23.02 28.34 -12.92
N ASN A 342 24.23 28.87 -12.88
CA ASN A 342 25.32 28.35 -12.07
C ASN A 342 25.82 26.93 -12.43
N ASN A 343 25.46 26.38 -13.57
CA ASN A 343 26.00 25.08 -14.05
C ASN A 343 27.43 25.27 -14.50
N LYS A 344 28.41 24.93 -13.65
CA LYS A 344 29.82 25.23 -13.83
C LYS A 344 30.51 24.37 -14.89
N LYS A 345 29.87 23.26 -15.27
CA LYS A 345 30.40 22.36 -16.31
C LYS A 345 29.94 22.72 -17.73
N MET A 346 28.87 23.50 -17.86
CA MET A 346 28.41 23.98 -19.16
C MET A 346 29.37 25.00 -19.73
N THR A 347 29.61 24.93 -21.02
CA THR A 347 30.45 25.88 -21.80
C THR A 347 29.57 26.65 -22.79
N ALA A 348 30.12 27.64 -23.49
CA ALA A 348 29.40 28.33 -24.53
C ALA A 348 28.95 27.38 -25.66
N GLN A 349 29.78 26.40 -26.00
CA GLN A 349 29.48 25.40 -27.04
C GLN A 349 28.33 24.46 -26.61
N THR A 350 28.33 23.97 -25.34
CA THR A 350 27.24 23.11 -24.83
C THR A 350 25.96 23.88 -24.63
N LEU A 351 26.03 25.18 -24.32
CA LEU A 351 24.86 26.07 -24.35
C LEU A 351 24.28 26.18 -25.75
N ASN A 352 25.15 26.40 -26.76
CA ASN A 352 24.73 26.47 -28.15
C ASN A 352 24.04 25.16 -28.61
N TYR A 353 24.57 24.01 -28.19
CA TYR A 353 23.89 22.73 -28.41
C TYR A 353 22.52 22.68 -27.69
N THR A 354 22.47 23.03 -26.42
CA THR A 354 21.22 23.05 -25.64
C THR A 354 20.17 23.98 -26.29
N PHE A 355 20.60 25.15 -26.78
CA PHE A 355 19.71 26.09 -27.49
C PHE A 355 19.19 25.50 -28.79
N ALA A 356 20.03 24.81 -29.55
CA ALA A 356 19.65 24.15 -30.80
C ALA A 356 18.72 22.94 -30.55
N ALA A 357 18.77 22.32 -29.34
CA ALA A 357 17.93 21.24 -28.90
C ALA A 357 16.59 21.71 -28.31
N MET A 358 16.41 23.01 -28.10
CA MET A 358 15.16 23.55 -27.54
C MET A 358 14.01 23.41 -28.51
N PRO A 359 12.80 23.14 -28.00
CA PRO A 359 11.62 22.96 -28.84
C PRO A 359 11.24 24.24 -29.59
N TYR A 360 10.77 24.06 -30.83
CA TYR A 360 10.32 25.19 -31.68
C TYR A 360 8.97 25.73 -31.19
N HIS A 361 8.86 27.05 -31.03
CA HIS A 361 7.61 27.69 -30.64
C HIS A 361 6.59 27.78 -31.80
N ASN A 362 5.47 27.09 -31.66
CA ASN A 362 4.46 27.01 -32.72
C ASN A 362 3.38 28.11 -32.58
N GLY A 363 3.82 29.40 -32.52
CA GLY A 363 2.89 30.56 -32.60
C GLY A 363 2.04 30.87 -31.37
N ASP A 364 2.29 30.26 -30.22
CA ASP A 364 1.66 30.63 -28.94
C ASP A 364 2.36 31.86 -28.35
N SER A 365 1.63 32.89 -28.00
CA SER A 365 2.15 34.20 -27.55
C SER A 365 2.80 34.21 -26.15
N ARG A 366 3.14 33.03 -25.60
CA ARG A 366 3.75 32.86 -24.28
C ARG A 366 5.27 32.93 -24.37
N THR A 367 5.87 33.83 -23.58
CA THR A 367 7.31 33.98 -23.49
C THR A 367 7.92 32.89 -22.58
N THR A 368 8.92 32.16 -23.07
CA THR A 368 9.76 31.25 -22.29
C THR A 368 10.92 32.04 -21.67
N ASN A 369 11.08 31.96 -20.35
CA ASN A 369 12.22 32.55 -19.68
C ASN A 369 13.38 31.53 -19.63
N VAL A 370 14.55 31.94 -20.09
CA VAL A 370 15.78 31.13 -20.09
C VAL A 370 16.80 31.82 -19.19
N PHE A 371 17.19 31.18 -18.11
CA PHE A 371 18.14 31.68 -17.15
C PHE A 371 19.45 30.94 -17.24
N ILE A 372 20.54 31.62 -17.62
CA ILE A 372 21.89 31.07 -17.79
C ILE A 372 22.95 31.85 -17.01
N LYS A 373 22.56 32.77 -16.16
CA LYS A 373 23.48 33.58 -15.36
C LYS A 373 24.41 32.69 -14.51
N GLY A 374 25.71 32.96 -14.57
CA GLY A 374 26.70 32.19 -13.82
C GLY A 374 27.17 30.89 -14.49
N VAL A 375 26.68 30.59 -15.70
CA VAL A 375 27.24 29.53 -16.56
C VAL A 375 28.50 30.03 -17.20
N PRO A 376 29.62 29.26 -17.16
CA PRO A 376 30.85 29.66 -17.83
C PRO A 376 30.65 29.78 -19.35
N GLY A 377 31.03 30.93 -19.90
CA GLY A 377 30.85 31.18 -21.32
C GLY A 377 29.46 31.63 -21.78
N ALA A 378 28.49 31.87 -20.86
CA ALA A 378 27.18 32.39 -21.23
C ALA A 378 27.23 33.63 -22.14
N SER A 379 28.13 34.60 -21.85
CA SER A 379 28.33 35.80 -22.68
C SER A 379 28.95 35.52 -24.06
N LYS A 380 29.51 34.35 -24.30
CA LYS A 380 30.08 33.92 -25.58
C LYS A 380 29.21 32.94 -26.35
N SER A 381 28.14 32.46 -25.73
CA SER A 381 27.16 31.59 -26.39
C SER A 381 26.42 32.36 -27.50
N ASN A 382 25.82 31.61 -28.42
CA ASN A 382 25.01 32.23 -29.49
C ASN A 382 23.55 32.18 -29.07
N THR A 383 23.08 33.22 -28.41
CA THR A 383 21.67 33.34 -27.99
C THR A 383 20.73 33.59 -29.17
N ASP A 384 21.23 34.05 -30.32
CA ASP A 384 20.42 34.22 -31.53
C ASP A 384 19.79 32.91 -32.02
N ILE A 385 20.40 31.77 -31.66
CA ILE A 385 19.84 30.44 -31.98
C ILE A 385 18.38 30.34 -31.53
N ILE A 386 17.99 30.99 -30.40
CA ILE A 386 16.64 30.92 -29.84
C ILE A 386 15.92 32.27 -29.85
N THR A 387 16.60 33.41 -30.10
CA THR A 387 15.99 34.76 -30.06
C THR A 387 15.77 35.34 -31.47
N ASP A 388 16.45 34.82 -32.50
CA ASP A 388 16.43 35.37 -33.86
C ASP A 388 15.20 35.02 -34.68
N ASP A 389 14.29 34.19 -34.16
CA ASP A 389 13.05 33.88 -34.85
C ASP A 389 12.06 35.06 -34.70
N TYR A 390 11.36 35.43 -35.78
CA TYR A 390 10.46 36.60 -35.95
C TYR A 390 9.39 36.82 -34.86
N THR A 391 9.43 36.12 -33.78
CA THR A 391 8.38 36.03 -32.78
C THR A 391 8.80 36.29 -31.34
N ASN A 392 10.08 36.48 -31.00
CA ASN A 392 10.61 36.82 -29.65
C ASN A 392 10.02 36.01 -28.47
N TYR A 393 9.84 34.71 -28.64
CA TYR A 393 9.22 33.85 -27.61
C TYR A 393 10.19 33.42 -26.50
N TYR A 394 11.49 33.51 -26.70
CA TYR A 394 12.52 33.22 -25.72
C TYR A 394 13.12 34.50 -25.15
N LYS A 395 13.17 34.62 -23.82
CA LYS A 395 13.79 35.71 -23.11
C LYS A 395 14.94 35.19 -22.26
N VAL A 396 16.16 35.57 -22.61
CA VAL A 396 17.38 35.13 -21.93
C VAL A 396 17.82 36.20 -20.93
N ASP A 397 18.31 35.79 -19.75
CA ASP A 397 18.82 36.71 -18.71
C ASP A 397 20.26 37.19 -18.95
N VAL A 398 21.02 36.51 -19.81
CA VAL A 398 22.37 36.91 -20.26
C VAL A 398 22.46 36.74 -21.77
N GLU A 399 22.57 37.86 -22.49
CA GLU A 399 22.80 37.85 -23.94
C GLU A 399 24.21 37.37 -24.24
N GLY A 400 24.36 36.45 -25.17
CA GLY A 400 25.64 35.96 -25.66
C GLY A 400 25.93 36.54 -27.01
N ASP A 401 27.22 36.81 -27.27
CA ASP A 401 27.73 37.47 -28.50
C ASP A 401 28.05 36.49 -29.65
N GLY A 402 27.83 35.20 -29.48
CA GLY A 402 28.09 34.18 -30.48
C GLY A 402 29.59 33.95 -30.79
N SER A 403 30.50 34.51 -29.98
CA SER A 403 31.93 34.46 -30.27
C SER A 403 32.60 33.11 -29.95
N ALA A 404 31.85 32.14 -29.39
CA ALA A 404 32.37 30.80 -29.15
C ALA A 404 32.64 30.08 -30.49
N SER A 405 33.86 29.61 -30.73
CA SER A 405 34.21 28.86 -31.96
C SER A 405 33.41 27.54 -32.01
N MET A 406 32.81 27.29 -33.16
CA MET A 406 32.10 26.04 -33.51
C MET A 406 32.89 25.27 -34.59
N ASP A 407 34.17 25.61 -34.83
CA ASP A 407 35.00 24.81 -35.70
C ASP A 407 35.19 23.40 -35.16
N SER A 408 35.20 22.40 -36.04
CA SER A 408 35.39 21.02 -35.62
C SER A 408 36.73 20.81 -34.91
N VAL A 409 36.66 20.11 -33.79
CA VAL A 409 37.82 19.73 -32.97
C VAL A 409 38.35 18.37 -33.38
N ASN A 410 39.68 18.15 -33.20
CA ASN A 410 40.29 16.87 -33.51
C ASN A 410 40.06 15.86 -32.36
N ILE A 411 39.70 14.64 -32.73
CA ILE A 411 39.61 13.52 -31.81
C ILE A 411 40.70 12.52 -32.12
N THR A 412 41.52 12.22 -31.12
CA THR A 412 42.52 11.18 -31.20
C THR A 412 42.14 10.00 -30.35
N ILE A 413 42.03 8.79 -30.93
CA ILE A 413 41.75 7.55 -30.22
C ILE A 413 43.02 6.70 -30.24
N PRO A 414 43.77 6.61 -29.12
CA PRO A 414 44.95 5.76 -29.04
C PRO A 414 44.57 4.29 -29.13
N ASN A 415 45.40 3.49 -29.78
CA ASN A 415 45.28 2.03 -29.66
C ASN A 415 45.63 1.59 -28.24
N VAL A 416 44.77 0.84 -27.64
CA VAL A 416 44.96 0.27 -26.29
C VAL A 416 44.80 -1.24 -26.32
N ILE A 417 45.44 -1.92 -25.37
CA ILE A 417 45.27 -3.35 -25.19
C ILE A 417 43.92 -3.56 -24.51
N GLY A 418 43.14 -4.55 -24.95
CA GLY A 418 41.91 -4.95 -24.28
C GLY A 418 40.64 -4.65 -25.05
N GLY A 419 40.70 -3.99 -26.19
CA GLY A 419 39.53 -3.75 -27.02
C GLY A 419 39.60 -2.52 -27.90
N ALA A 420 38.50 -2.21 -28.54
CA ALA A 420 38.34 -1.04 -29.41
C ALA A 420 37.07 -0.28 -29.03
N ILE A 421 37.02 1.02 -29.46
CA ILE A 421 35.79 1.80 -29.38
C ILE A 421 35.42 2.37 -30.74
N SER A 422 34.14 2.59 -30.94
CA SER A 422 33.64 3.46 -31.99
C SER A 422 32.87 4.63 -31.38
N LEU A 423 32.98 5.79 -32.03
CA LEU A 423 32.34 7.02 -31.58
C LEU A 423 31.28 7.46 -32.58
N LYS A 424 30.19 7.94 -32.10
CA LYS A 424 29.10 8.57 -32.86
C LYS A 424 28.76 9.93 -32.26
N GLN A 425 28.32 10.87 -33.06
CA GLN A 425 27.91 12.21 -32.65
C GLN A 425 26.58 12.57 -33.32
N VAL A 426 25.72 13.32 -32.62
CA VAL A 426 24.47 13.87 -33.15
C VAL A 426 24.79 14.85 -34.29
N GLY A 427 23.95 14.90 -35.33
CA GLY A 427 24.14 15.74 -36.53
C GLY A 427 24.20 17.24 -36.23
N LYS A 428 24.80 18.00 -37.19
CA LYS A 428 25.25 19.36 -37.02
C LYS A 428 24.17 20.42 -36.70
N ASN A 429 22.90 20.19 -37.04
CA ASN A 429 21.83 21.20 -36.98
C ASN A 429 20.70 20.89 -35.99
N GLY A 430 20.86 19.90 -35.12
CA GLY A 430 19.78 19.49 -34.21
C GLY A 430 18.51 18.98 -34.89
N VAL A 431 18.42 19.02 -36.21
CA VAL A 431 17.26 18.59 -37.02
C VAL A 431 17.39 17.15 -37.50
N ASP A 432 18.63 16.63 -37.55
CA ASP A 432 18.92 15.23 -37.89
C ASP A 432 19.30 14.47 -36.62
N GLU A 433 18.37 13.71 -36.09
CA GLU A 433 18.52 12.88 -34.90
C GLU A 433 19.46 11.67 -35.10
N SER A 434 19.98 11.49 -36.30
CA SER A 434 20.88 10.38 -36.61
C SER A 434 22.27 10.60 -35.97
N TRP A 435 22.71 9.59 -35.20
CA TRP A 435 24.06 9.50 -34.70
C TRP A 435 25.03 9.12 -35.83
N HIS A 436 25.92 10.03 -36.21
CA HIS A 436 26.91 9.80 -37.25
C HIS A 436 28.21 9.28 -36.65
N THR A 437 28.80 8.28 -37.28
CA THR A 437 30.13 7.79 -36.91
C THR A 437 31.20 8.87 -37.15
N ILE A 438 31.98 9.17 -36.11
CA ILE A 438 33.10 10.07 -36.18
C ILE A 438 34.43 9.28 -36.12
N ILE A 439 35.39 9.67 -36.93
CA ILE A 439 36.69 8.99 -36.99
C ILE A 439 37.75 9.80 -36.26
N ASN A 440 37.89 11.10 -36.56
CA ASN A 440 38.95 11.95 -36.07
C ASN A 440 38.53 13.40 -35.83
N LYS A 441 37.31 13.77 -36.06
CA LYS A 441 36.78 15.14 -35.83
C LYS A 441 35.39 15.10 -35.24
N ALA A 442 35.11 16.02 -34.29
CA ALA A 442 33.82 16.21 -33.69
C ALA A 442 33.44 17.69 -33.67
N MET A 443 32.14 17.99 -33.60
CA MET A 443 31.60 19.32 -33.32
C MET A 443 31.74 19.62 -31.84
N PRO A 444 32.33 20.77 -31.44
CA PRO A 444 32.49 21.11 -30.04
C PRO A 444 31.14 21.35 -29.37
N GLY A 445 30.97 20.82 -28.16
CA GLY A 445 29.75 20.95 -27.34
C GLY A 445 28.64 19.99 -27.71
N TYR A 446 28.75 19.21 -28.77
CA TYR A 446 27.76 18.20 -29.15
C TYR A 446 28.05 16.84 -28.49
N PRO A 447 27.04 16.11 -28.04
CA PRO A 447 27.25 14.81 -27.43
C PRO A 447 27.90 13.79 -28.34
N VAL A 448 28.84 13.04 -27.79
CA VAL A 448 29.52 11.92 -28.45
C VAL A 448 29.22 10.64 -27.69
N SER A 449 28.64 9.66 -28.34
CA SER A 449 28.40 8.33 -27.78
C SER A 449 29.54 7.37 -28.07
N VAL A 450 29.82 6.48 -27.14
CA VAL A 450 30.84 5.44 -27.20
C VAL A 450 30.17 4.07 -27.30
N THR A 451 30.61 3.30 -28.27
CA THR A 451 30.32 1.84 -28.30
C THR A 451 31.65 1.12 -28.14
N ALA A 452 31.81 0.38 -27.04
CA ALA A 452 33.01 -0.39 -26.74
C ALA A 452 32.88 -1.83 -27.25
N THR A 453 33.99 -2.37 -27.74
CA THR A 453 34.14 -3.77 -28.15
C THR A 453 35.34 -4.35 -27.42
N PRO A 454 35.18 -4.88 -26.19
CA PRO A 454 36.28 -5.53 -25.49
C PRO A 454 36.77 -6.77 -26.23
N THR A 455 38.07 -7.06 -26.13
CA THR A 455 38.63 -8.35 -26.56
C THR A 455 38.47 -9.38 -25.42
N THR A 456 38.46 -10.66 -25.78
CA THR A 456 38.37 -11.76 -24.82
C THR A 456 39.32 -11.58 -23.65
N GLY A 457 38.79 -11.68 -22.40
CA GLY A 457 39.57 -11.48 -21.18
C GLY A 457 39.73 -10.02 -20.74
N TYR A 458 38.96 -9.10 -21.34
CA TYR A 458 38.93 -7.69 -20.91
C TYR A 458 37.49 -7.19 -20.81
N GLU A 459 37.24 -6.28 -19.89
CA GLU A 459 35.95 -5.56 -19.75
C GLU A 459 36.19 -4.06 -19.98
N TYR A 460 35.11 -3.39 -20.42
CA TYR A 460 35.10 -1.96 -20.60
C TYR A 460 34.86 -1.26 -19.27
N ALA A 461 35.84 -0.47 -18.82
CA ALA A 461 35.77 0.25 -17.54
C ALA A 461 35.56 1.77 -17.70
N GLY A 462 35.22 2.24 -18.90
CA GLY A 462 34.97 3.64 -19.17
C GLY A 462 35.94 4.23 -20.20
N ILE A 463 35.91 5.57 -20.35
CA ILE A 463 36.85 6.31 -21.19
C ILE A 463 37.56 7.40 -20.40
N LYS A 464 38.76 7.74 -20.80
CA LYS A 464 39.43 8.99 -20.38
C LYS A 464 39.44 10.00 -21.53
N VAL A 465 38.81 11.16 -21.31
CA VAL A 465 38.86 12.28 -22.24
C VAL A 465 39.85 13.30 -21.68
N ASN A 466 40.93 13.54 -22.40
CA ASN A 466 42.02 14.37 -21.93
C ASN A 466 42.52 14.02 -20.51
N GLY A 467 42.50 12.72 -20.18
CA GLY A 467 42.95 12.19 -18.88
C GLY A 467 41.88 12.12 -17.80
N GLN A 468 40.72 12.75 -17.96
CA GLN A 468 39.59 12.65 -17.03
C GLN A 468 38.75 11.41 -17.34
N LEU A 469 38.48 10.59 -16.34
CA LEU A 469 37.66 9.38 -16.46
C LEU A 469 36.16 9.76 -16.56
N TYR A 470 35.48 9.18 -17.53
CA TYR A 470 34.03 9.14 -17.69
C TYR A 470 33.56 7.68 -17.64
N GLU A 471 32.66 7.39 -16.73
CA GLU A 471 32.03 6.07 -16.61
C GLU A 471 30.83 5.93 -17.56
N ASP A 472 30.24 7.05 -17.96
CA ASP A 472 29.13 7.09 -18.91
C ASP A 472 29.58 6.81 -20.34
N THR A 473 28.65 6.30 -21.15
CA THR A 473 28.88 6.03 -22.59
C THR A 473 28.73 7.27 -23.48
N ILE A 474 28.45 8.45 -22.91
CA ILE A 474 28.31 9.71 -23.65
C ILE A 474 29.11 10.82 -22.95
N PHE A 475 29.78 11.63 -23.72
CA PHE A 475 30.55 12.76 -23.25
C PHE A 475 30.51 13.93 -24.27
N VAL A 476 31.03 15.10 -23.91
CA VAL A 476 31.17 16.24 -24.82
C VAL A 476 32.61 16.68 -24.89
N VAL A 477 33.01 17.25 -26.03
CA VAL A 477 34.31 17.87 -26.22
C VAL A 477 34.13 19.32 -26.63
N SER A 478 34.94 20.23 -26.09
CA SER A 478 34.93 21.66 -26.43
C SER A 478 36.24 22.12 -27.09
N SER A 479 37.22 21.24 -27.17
CA SER A 479 38.50 21.44 -27.78
C SER A 479 39.06 20.10 -28.27
N ASP A 480 40.21 20.13 -29.01
CA ASP A 480 40.92 18.90 -29.39
C ASP A 480 41.04 17.95 -28.21
N ALA A 481 40.72 16.68 -28.42
CA ALA A 481 40.63 15.71 -27.36
C ALA A 481 41.30 14.38 -27.72
N THR A 482 41.94 13.80 -26.70
CA THR A 482 42.35 12.40 -26.71
C THR A 482 41.29 11.57 -25.94
N VAL A 483 40.64 10.66 -26.65
CA VAL A 483 39.63 9.75 -26.10
C VAL A 483 40.25 8.37 -25.96
N MET A 484 40.66 8.02 -24.75
CA MET A 484 41.35 6.77 -24.47
C MET A 484 40.37 5.79 -23.74
N PRO A 485 40.00 4.68 -24.39
CA PRO A 485 39.22 3.67 -23.71
C PRO A 485 40.03 3.01 -22.60
N VAL A 486 39.32 2.67 -21.51
CA VAL A 486 39.91 1.93 -20.39
C VAL A 486 39.31 0.55 -20.41
N PHE A 487 40.16 -0.46 -20.59
CA PHE A 487 39.81 -1.86 -20.47
C PHE A 487 40.58 -2.45 -19.29
N THR A 488 39.91 -3.12 -18.40
CA THR A 488 40.53 -3.88 -17.32
C THR A 488 40.62 -5.33 -17.72
N LYS A 489 41.76 -5.96 -17.46
CA LYS A 489 41.92 -7.38 -17.68
C LYS A 489 41.09 -8.09 -16.60
N VAL A 490 40.07 -8.81 -17.06
CA VAL A 490 39.34 -9.70 -16.18
C VAL A 490 40.26 -10.89 -15.88
N PRO A 491 40.45 -11.29 -14.63
CA PRO A 491 41.13 -12.56 -14.34
C PRO A 491 40.45 -13.66 -15.17
N GLU A 492 41.25 -14.56 -15.69
CA GLU A 492 40.71 -15.68 -16.48
C GLU A 492 39.65 -16.40 -15.64
N GLN A 493 38.38 -16.34 -16.06
CA GLN A 493 37.28 -16.90 -15.35
C GLN A 493 37.13 -18.37 -15.78
N VAL A 494 37.27 -19.29 -14.85
CA VAL A 494 37.26 -20.73 -15.14
C VAL A 494 36.32 -21.44 -14.19
N ILE A 495 35.49 -22.31 -14.76
CA ILE A 495 34.65 -23.30 -14.03
C ILE A 495 35.06 -24.67 -14.50
N LYS A 496 35.31 -25.59 -13.59
CA LYS A 496 35.60 -26.99 -13.91
C LYS A 496 34.55 -27.90 -13.28
N LEU A 497 34.03 -28.81 -14.07
CA LEU A 497 33.05 -29.80 -13.65
C LEU A 497 33.68 -31.20 -13.73
N THR A 498 33.49 -32.01 -12.69
CA THR A 498 33.79 -33.41 -12.75
C THR A 498 32.53 -34.17 -13.15
N VAL A 499 32.62 -34.93 -14.23
CA VAL A 499 31.48 -35.60 -14.87
C VAL A 499 31.79 -37.05 -15.17
N SER A 500 30.77 -37.89 -15.42
CA SER A 500 30.92 -39.23 -15.92
C SER A 500 31.18 -39.25 -17.42
N PRO A 501 32.25 -39.89 -17.93
CA PRO A 501 32.56 -39.96 -19.36
C PRO A 501 31.45 -40.64 -20.16
N GLY A 502 31.17 -40.12 -21.36
CA GLY A 502 30.20 -40.70 -22.31
C GLY A 502 28.79 -40.13 -22.18
N GLU A 503 28.49 -39.39 -21.09
CA GLU A 503 27.17 -38.79 -20.87
C GLU A 503 27.06 -37.46 -21.65
N ILE A 504 25.86 -37.20 -22.18
CA ILE A 504 25.52 -35.90 -22.82
C ILE A 504 25.35 -34.88 -21.72
N GLN A 505 26.13 -33.77 -21.83
CA GLN A 505 26.03 -32.66 -20.90
C GLN A 505 25.31 -31.49 -21.56
N GLN A 506 24.40 -30.82 -20.83
CA GLN A 506 23.74 -29.63 -21.26
C GLN A 506 23.70 -28.59 -20.13
N TYR A 507 24.20 -27.41 -20.43
CA TYR A 507 24.31 -26.32 -19.47
C TYR A 507 23.60 -25.08 -19.98
N TYR A 508 23.13 -24.24 -19.07
CA TYR A 508 22.55 -22.95 -19.41
C TYR A 508 23.37 -21.84 -18.78
N LEU A 509 24.06 -21.07 -19.61
CA LEU A 509 25.02 -20.06 -19.18
C LEU A 509 24.60 -18.66 -19.61
N ALA A 510 24.87 -17.65 -18.75
CA ALA A 510 24.76 -16.25 -19.13
C ALA A 510 26.06 -15.51 -18.84
N GLY A 511 26.42 -14.62 -19.74
CA GLY A 511 27.62 -13.81 -19.66
C GLY A 511 27.35 -12.38 -19.19
N THR A 512 28.40 -11.61 -19.07
CA THR A 512 28.35 -10.20 -18.64
C THR A 512 27.84 -9.24 -19.71
N TYR A 513 27.77 -9.66 -20.99
CA TYR A 513 27.30 -8.84 -22.13
C TYR A 513 26.41 -9.65 -23.05
N ALA A 514 25.76 -8.96 -24.00
CA ALA A 514 24.88 -9.56 -25.01
C ALA A 514 25.57 -10.57 -25.96
N ALA A 515 26.91 -10.57 -26.00
CA ALA A 515 27.70 -11.49 -26.82
C ALA A 515 29.04 -11.76 -26.09
N THR A 516 28.96 -12.52 -24.96
CA THR A 516 30.16 -12.90 -24.19
C THR A 516 30.79 -14.14 -24.83
N PRO A 517 32.05 -14.08 -25.27
CA PRO A 517 32.78 -15.24 -25.78
C PRO A 517 33.24 -16.11 -24.62
N ILE A 518 33.01 -17.41 -24.74
CA ILE A 518 33.53 -18.43 -23.84
C ILE A 518 34.10 -19.59 -24.64
N THR A 519 34.91 -20.43 -24.02
CA THR A 519 35.31 -21.72 -24.58
C THR A 519 34.94 -22.84 -23.60
N VAL A 520 34.58 -24.00 -24.14
CA VAL A 520 34.28 -25.20 -23.36
C VAL A 520 35.12 -26.36 -23.89
N ASP A 521 36.01 -26.87 -23.02
CA ASP A 521 36.68 -28.13 -23.23
C ASP A 521 35.83 -29.25 -22.64
N TRP A 522 35.33 -30.13 -23.49
CA TRP A 522 34.45 -31.22 -23.07
C TRP A 522 35.22 -32.45 -22.58
N GLY A 523 36.48 -32.30 -22.23
CA GLY A 523 37.35 -33.33 -21.67
C GLY A 523 38.26 -34.01 -22.72
N ASP A 524 38.34 -33.47 -23.93
CA ASP A 524 39.23 -34.00 -24.99
C ASP A 524 40.50 -33.11 -25.17
N GLY A 525 40.59 -32.01 -24.44
CA GLY A 525 41.68 -31.03 -24.55
C GLY A 525 41.57 -30.06 -25.73
N GLU A 526 40.44 -30.08 -26.44
CA GLU A 526 40.18 -29.23 -27.61
C GLU A 526 39.03 -28.25 -27.32
N PRO A 527 39.30 -27.04 -26.77
CA PRO A 527 38.27 -26.07 -26.39
C PRO A 527 37.40 -25.60 -27.55
N VAL A 528 36.08 -25.77 -27.45
CA VAL A 528 35.07 -25.34 -28.43
C VAL A 528 34.59 -23.92 -28.06
N PRO A 529 34.63 -22.95 -29.00
CA PRO A 529 34.16 -21.59 -28.73
C PRO A 529 32.63 -21.49 -28.80
N TYR A 530 32.04 -20.74 -27.86
CA TYR A 530 30.62 -20.38 -27.80
C TYR A 530 30.45 -18.88 -27.56
N ILE A 531 29.31 -18.34 -27.97
CA ILE A 531 28.87 -16.98 -27.61
C ILE A 531 27.62 -17.10 -26.74
N ILE A 532 27.69 -16.57 -25.51
CA ILE A 532 26.55 -16.54 -24.58
C ILE A 532 26.04 -15.11 -24.40
N GLY A 533 24.72 -14.97 -24.12
CA GLY A 533 24.06 -13.66 -23.96
C GLY A 533 23.96 -13.25 -22.49
N LEU A 534 23.26 -12.12 -22.23
CA LEU A 534 22.84 -11.69 -20.89
C LEU A 534 21.75 -12.62 -20.30
N GLY A 535 20.99 -13.26 -21.15
CA GLY A 535 20.01 -14.30 -20.78
C GLY A 535 20.61 -15.69 -20.89
N SER A 536 19.89 -16.66 -20.31
CA SER A 536 20.31 -18.07 -20.31
C SER A 536 20.50 -18.59 -21.75
N THR A 537 21.70 -19.01 -22.08
CA THR A 537 22.07 -19.61 -23.36
C THR A 537 22.37 -21.09 -23.15
N SER A 538 21.68 -21.96 -23.90
CA SER A 538 21.93 -23.41 -23.84
C SER A 538 23.18 -23.76 -24.60
N ILE A 539 24.06 -24.52 -23.96
CA ILE A 539 25.22 -25.18 -24.60
C ILE A 539 25.16 -26.67 -24.27
N ALA A 540 25.50 -27.51 -25.24
CA ALA A 540 25.44 -28.95 -25.07
C ALA A 540 26.59 -29.63 -25.82
N ASN A 541 26.98 -30.81 -25.31
CA ASN A 541 27.83 -31.75 -26.02
C ASN A 541 26.98 -32.83 -26.68
N GLU A 542 26.76 -32.73 -27.97
CA GLU A 542 25.92 -33.64 -28.73
C GLU A 542 26.59 -35.03 -28.95
N THR A 543 27.87 -35.16 -28.69
CA THR A 543 28.66 -36.37 -28.91
C THR A 543 29.03 -37.15 -27.65
N GLY A 544 28.69 -36.61 -26.45
CA GLY A 544 29.10 -37.14 -25.17
C GLY A 544 30.53 -36.70 -24.78
N THR A 545 30.81 -36.59 -23.48
CA THR A 545 32.10 -36.18 -22.95
C THR A 545 33.16 -37.26 -23.19
N VAL A 546 34.35 -36.84 -23.56
CA VAL A 546 35.49 -37.77 -23.78
C VAL A 546 36.25 -38.03 -22.48
N GLY A 547 36.32 -37.02 -21.60
CA GLY A 547 37.03 -37.11 -20.34
C GLY A 547 36.12 -37.01 -19.11
N THR A 548 36.74 -36.95 -17.94
CA THR A 548 36.06 -36.82 -16.64
C THR A 548 35.93 -35.36 -16.20
N THR A 549 36.50 -34.41 -16.94
CA THR A 549 36.52 -32.98 -16.57
C THR A 549 36.07 -32.11 -17.74
N VAL A 550 35.04 -31.32 -17.51
CA VAL A 550 34.64 -30.26 -18.44
C VAL A 550 35.18 -28.95 -17.91
N THR A 551 35.84 -28.17 -18.77
CA THR A 551 36.41 -26.87 -18.40
C THR A 551 35.74 -25.76 -19.20
N ILE A 552 35.08 -24.79 -18.51
CA ILE A 552 34.45 -23.62 -19.10
C ILE A 552 35.34 -22.42 -18.79
N THR A 553 35.83 -21.72 -19.85
CA THR A 553 36.69 -20.55 -19.72
C THR A 553 36.01 -19.34 -20.35
N GLY A 554 35.89 -18.26 -19.57
CA GLY A 554 35.28 -16.99 -20.01
C GLY A 554 34.38 -16.37 -18.93
N ALA A 555 33.87 -15.18 -19.22
CA ALA A 555 33.12 -14.35 -18.26
C ALA A 555 31.67 -14.85 -18.07
N VAL A 556 31.52 -15.96 -17.38
CA VAL A 556 30.21 -16.52 -16.99
C VAL A 556 29.76 -15.88 -15.70
N GLU A 557 28.60 -15.22 -15.74
CA GLU A 557 27.96 -14.53 -14.60
C GLU A 557 26.84 -15.38 -13.97
N LYS A 558 26.19 -16.23 -14.78
CA LYS A 558 25.19 -17.19 -14.32
C LYS A 558 25.45 -18.56 -14.93
N ALA A 559 25.42 -19.57 -14.10
CA ALA A 559 25.62 -20.97 -14.50
C ALA A 559 24.52 -21.86 -13.91
N ASP A 560 23.78 -22.52 -14.79
CA ASP A 560 22.80 -23.52 -14.45
C ASP A 560 23.26 -24.86 -15.00
N PHE A 561 23.61 -25.74 -14.10
CA PHE A 561 24.07 -27.11 -14.33
C PHE A 561 23.06 -28.13 -13.83
N THR A 562 21.82 -27.73 -13.62
CA THR A 562 20.75 -28.57 -13.10
C THR A 562 20.59 -29.85 -13.91
N SER A 563 20.40 -30.98 -13.22
CA SER A 563 20.07 -32.25 -13.84
C SER A 563 18.56 -32.47 -13.90
N TYR A 564 18.03 -32.77 -15.09
CA TYR A 564 16.61 -33.05 -15.34
C TYR A 564 16.44 -34.43 -16.00
N PRO A 565 16.66 -35.54 -15.30
CA PRO A 565 16.62 -36.88 -15.92
C PRO A 565 15.30 -37.22 -16.61
N GLY A 566 14.17 -36.70 -16.08
CA GLY A 566 12.83 -36.89 -16.66
C GLY A 566 12.59 -36.15 -17.98
N PHE A 567 13.47 -35.23 -18.35
CA PHE A 567 13.45 -34.46 -19.61
C PHE A 567 14.64 -34.79 -20.52
N GLY A 568 15.40 -35.83 -20.21
CA GLY A 568 16.54 -36.30 -21.04
C GLY A 568 17.83 -35.49 -20.83
N VAL A 569 17.92 -34.70 -19.77
CA VAL A 569 19.13 -33.99 -19.34
C VAL A 569 19.55 -34.54 -18.00
N ASP A 570 20.59 -35.39 -18.00
CA ASP A 570 21.11 -36.00 -16.78
C ASP A 570 22.62 -35.74 -16.71
N ASN A 571 22.95 -34.57 -16.15
CA ASN A 571 24.32 -34.08 -16.13
C ASN A 571 25.26 -34.90 -15.24
N LYS A 572 24.77 -35.52 -14.15
CA LYS A 572 25.52 -36.39 -13.23
C LYS A 572 26.88 -35.77 -12.84
N ILE A 573 26.87 -34.53 -12.43
CA ILE A 573 28.07 -33.84 -12.01
C ILE A 573 28.40 -34.36 -10.61
N THR A 574 29.64 -34.87 -10.42
CA THR A 574 30.11 -35.39 -9.13
C THR A 574 31.02 -34.42 -8.41
N GLY A 575 31.43 -33.33 -9.05
CA GLY A 575 32.24 -32.28 -8.44
C GLY A 575 32.32 -31.03 -9.28
N ILE A 576 32.56 -29.91 -8.61
CA ILE A 576 32.69 -28.62 -9.24
C ILE A 576 33.79 -27.79 -8.59
N ASP A 577 34.63 -27.15 -9.39
CA ASP A 577 35.60 -26.14 -8.99
C ASP A 577 35.25 -24.81 -9.62
N VAL A 578 34.73 -23.89 -8.82
CA VAL A 578 34.39 -22.52 -9.16
C VAL A 578 35.39 -21.49 -8.63
N SER A 579 36.48 -21.92 -8.01
CA SER A 579 37.52 -21.07 -7.39
C SER A 579 38.15 -20.10 -8.41
N GLY A 580 38.17 -20.48 -9.68
CA GLY A 580 38.63 -19.67 -10.80
C GLY A 580 37.61 -18.65 -11.33
N ASN A 581 36.38 -18.57 -10.79
CA ASN A 581 35.37 -17.63 -11.28
C ASN A 581 34.93 -16.68 -10.16
N SER A 582 35.41 -15.43 -10.19
CA SER A 582 35.11 -14.44 -9.14
C SER A 582 33.88 -13.55 -9.44
N ILE A 583 33.23 -13.70 -10.60
CA ILE A 583 32.15 -12.84 -11.07
C ILE A 583 30.77 -13.53 -11.08
N LEU A 584 30.73 -14.80 -10.70
CA LEU A 584 29.50 -15.61 -10.73
C LEU A 584 28.48 -15.04 -9.72
N LYS A 585 27.27 -14.77 -10.19
CA LYS A 585 26.15 -14.24 -9.40
C LYS A 585 25.07 -15.30 -9.15
N SER A 586 24.94 -16.27 -10.04
CA SER A 586 23.98 -17.36 -9.91
C SER A 586 24.63 -18.68 -10.24
N LEU A 587 24.47 -19.63 -9.33
CA LEU A 587 24.95 -21.01 -9.49
C LEU A 587 23.79 -21.95 -9.15
N GLU A 588 23.36 -22.74 -10.13
CA GLU A 588 22.30 -23.73 -9.99
C GLU A 588 22.85 -25.13 -10.27
N LEU A 589 22.78 -26.02 -9.29
CA LEU A 589 23.36 -27.36 -9.29
C LEU A 589 22.34 -28.44 -8.97
N TYR A 590 21.05 -28.11 -8.97
CA TYR A 590 19.95 -28.98 -8.55
C TYR A 590 20.08 -30.40 -9.11
N LYS A 591 20.03 -31.39 -8.21
CA LYS A 591 19.92 -32.81 -8.53
C LYS A 591 21.16 -33.41 -9.23
N ASN A 592 22.34 -33.04 -8.76
CA ASN A 592 23.62 -33.63 -9.11
C ASN A 592 24.15 -34.50 -7.95
N GLU A 593 25.28 -35.16 -8.14
CA GLU A 593 25.92 -36.08 -7.16
C GLU A 593 27.17 -35.41 -6.56
N ILE A 594 27.03 -34.16 -6.04
CA ILE A 594 28.13 -33.34 -5.53
C ILE A 594 28.22 -33.48 -4.01
N GLU A 595 29.22 -34.18 -3.52
CA GLU A 595 29.42 -34.39 -2.06
C GLU A 595 30.04 -33.17 -1.36
N THR A 596 30.82 -32.35 -2.08
CA THR A 596 31.50 -31.18 -1.52
C THR A 596 31.40 -29.97 -2.45
N LEU A 597 31.15 -28.76 -1.90
CA LEU A 597 31.00 -27.53 -2.66
C LEU A 597 31.69 -26.37 -1.95
N ASP A 598 32.73 -25.82 -2.56
CA ASP A 598 33.39 -24.58 -2.09
C ASP A 598 32.94 -23.37 -2.94
N VAL A 599 32.20 -22.47 -2.32
CA VAL A 599 31.73 -21.22 -2.90
C VAL A 599 32.39 -20.00 -2.27
N SER A 600 33.40 -20.19 -1.41
CA SER A 600 34.04 -19.11 -0.64
C SER A 600 34.65 -18.00 -1.48
N ASN A 601 35.08 -18.28 -2.73
CA ASN A 601 35.62 -17.29 -3.66
C ASN A 601 34.54 -16.52 -4.44
N LEU A 602 33.27 -16.93 -4.38
CA LEU A 602 32.16 -16.30 -5.13
C LEU A 602 31.59 -15.12 -4.37
N LYS A 603 32.38 -14.04 -4.25
CA LYS A 603 31.96 -12.82 -3.49
C LYS A 603 30.79 -12.05 -4.10
N GLU A 604 30.50 -12.30 -5.39
CA GLU A 604 29.39 -11.69 -6.11
C GLU A 604 28.12 -12.55 -6.12
N LEU A 605 28.14 -13.75 -5.49
CA LEU A 605 27.06 -14.72 -5.54
C LEU A 605 25.78 -14.15 -4.88
N GLU A 606 24.70 -14.11 -5.65
CA GLU A 606 23.38 -13.65 -5.22
C GLU A 606 22.39 -14.82 -5.08
N THR A 607 22.54 -15.88 -5.91
CA THR A 607 21.67 -17.05 -5.92
C THR A 607 22.50 -18.31 -5.94
N LEU A 608 22.20 -19.23 -5.01
CA LEU A 608 22.76 -20.59 -4.97
C LEU A 608 21.61 -21.59 -4.83
N ASP A 609 21.54 -22.56 -5.77
CA ASP A 609 20.70 -23.74 -5.64
C ASP A 609 21.57 -24.99 -5.76
N CYS A 610 21.84 -25.62 -4.63
CA CYS A 610 22.58 -26.89 -4.51
C CYS A 610 21.69 -27.99 -3.91
N SER A 611 20.40 -27.94 -4.18
CA SER A 611 19.43 -28.89 -3.65
C SER A 611 19.59 -30.27 -4.29
N TYR A 612 19.42 -31.33 -3.48
CA TYR A 612 19.64 -32.76 -3.89
C TYR A 612 21.02 -32.99 -4.49
N CYS A 613 22.06 -32.49 -3.83
CA CYS A 613 23.45 -32.65 -4.27
C CYS A 613 24.29 -33.61 -3.40
N GLU A 614 23.71 -34.23 -2.41
CA GLU A 614 24.42 -35.16 -1.46
C GLU A 614 25.43 -34.46 -0.53
N LEU A 615 25.31 -33.13 -0.32
CA LEU A 615 26.20 -32.37 0.53
C LEU A 615 26.06 -32.74 2.00
N GLU A 616 27.19 -32.99 2.68
CA GLU A 616 27.25 -33.15 4.15
C GLU A 616 27.50 -31.82 4.86
N GLU A 617 28.17 -30.86 4.19
CA GLU A 617 28.49 -29.53 4.70
C GLU A 617 28.36 -28.46 3.62
N LEU A 618 28.05 -27.23 4.00
CA LEU A 618 28.00 -26.05 3.11
C LEU A 618 28.40 -24.79 3.86
N ASP A 619 29.51 -24.17 3.44
CA ASP A 619 29.95 -22.88 3.98
C ASP A 619 29.58 -21.74 3.03
N VAL A 620 28.70 -20.82 3.48
CA VAL A 620 28.30 -19.62 2.77
C VAL A 620 28.66 -18.34 3.53
N THR A 621 29.55 -18.44 4.53
CA THR A 621 29.92 -17.30 5.40
C THR A 621 30.58 -16.16 4.65
N GLU A 622 31.23 -16.44 3.52
CA GLU A 622 31.92 -15.46 2.68
C GLU A 622 31.03 -14.89 1.53
N ASN A 623 29.79 -15.34 1.39
CA ASN A 623 28.89 -14.94 0.30
C ASN A 623 27.95 -13.81 0.75
N HIS A 624 28.52 -12.65 1.08
CA HIS A 624 27.79 -11.53 1.70
C HIS A 624 26.68 -10.91 0.82
N LYS A 625 26.65 -11.20 -0.49
CA LYS A 625 25.61 -10.73 -1.43
C LYS A 625 24.50 -11.76 -1.67
N LEU A 626 24.55 -12.90 -1.00
CA LEU A 626 23.59 -13.99 -1.21
C LEU A 626 22.19 -13.55 -0.76
N LYS A 627 21.24 -13.63 -1.70
CA LYS A 627 19.82 -13.26 -1.52
C LYS A 627 18.93 -14.50 -1.48
N GLN A 628 19.35 -15.54 -2.18
CA GLN A 628 18.60 -16.79 -2.25
C GLN A 628 19.52 -17.97 -2.09
N LEU A 629 19.25 -18.80 -1.08
CA LEU A 629 19.90 -20.08 -0.84
C LEU A 629 18.88 -21.19 -0.84
N LYS A 630 19.06 -22.17 -1.71
CA LYS A 630 18.36 -23.44 -1.70
C LYS A 630 19.38 -24.56 -1.57
N ALA A 631 19.30 -25.28 -0.48
CA ALA A 631 20.17 -26.42 -0.17
C ALA A 631 19.34 -27.62 0.38
N TYR A 632 18.09 -27.73 -0.10
CA TYR A 632 17.18 -28.76 0.41
C TYR A 632 17.50 -30.17 -0.11
N GLY A 633 17.16 -31.15 0.70
CA GLY A 633 17.35 -32.58 0.32
C GLY A 633 18.81 -32.97 0.26
N ASN A 634 19.64 -32.49 1.16
CA ASN A 634 21.03 -32.87 1.38
C ASN A 634 21.19 -33.58 2.72
N TYR A 635 22.42 -33.75 3.17
CA TYR A 635 22.78 -34.41 4.45
C TYR A 635 23.39 -33.42 5.45
N ILE A 636 23.09 -32.11 5.32
CA ILE A 636 23.71 -31.04 6.10
C ILE A 636 23.25 -31.11 7.54
N GLU A 637 24.20 -31.22 8.47
CA GLU A 637 23.95 -31.26 9.93
C GLU A 637 24.01 -29.84 10.53
N GLU A 638 24.86 -28.96 10.00
CA GLU A 638 25.05 -27.57 10.45
C GLU A 638 25.19 -26.62 9.26
N ILE A 639 24.62 -25.40 9.35
CA ILE A 639 24.78 -24.37 8.36
C ILE A 639 24.87 -22.99 9.03
N ASP A 640 25.91 -22.23 8.71
CA ASP A 640 26.03 -20.81 9.12
C ASP A 640 25.65 -19.87 8.00
N VAL A 641 24.48 -19.22 8.12
CA VAL A 641 23.98 -18.22 7.19
C VAL A 641 24.17 -16.78 7.68
N THR A 642 24.88 -16.58 8.81
CA THR A 642 25.12 -15.24 9.38
C THR A 642 26.00 -14.37 8.49
N GLY A 643 26.83 -14.98 7.65
CA GLY A 643 27.63 -14.30 6.62
C GLY A 643 26.84 -13.75 5.43
N ALA A 644 25.55 -14.12 5.30
CA ALA A 644 24.68 -13.69 4.20
C ALA A 644 23.53 -12.74 4.68
N PRO A 645 23.83 -11.50 5.11
CA PRO A 645 22.83 -10.59 5.70
C PRO A 645 21.75 -10.12 4.71
N ASP A 646 21.97 -10.28 3.42
CA ASP A 646 21.04 -9.90 2.36
C ASP A 646 20.07 -11.02 1.98
N LEU A 647 20.07 -12.13 2.71
CA LEU A 647 19.27 -13.31 2.41
C LEU A 647 17.76 -12.98 2.53
N GLU A 648 17.02 -13.23 1.46
CA GLU A 648 15.58 -13.06 1.35
C GLU A 648 14.84 -14.40 1.33
N ILE A 649 15.45 -15.43 0.77
CA ILE A 649 14.90 -16.80 0.66
C ILE A 649 15.93 -17.79 1.18
N LEU A 650 15.52 -18.61 2.16
CA LEU A 650 16.30 -19.73 2.68
C LEU A 650 15.45 -21.00 2.63
N ASP A 651 15.87 -21.97 1.84
CA ASP A 651 15.25 -23.30 1.75
C ASP A 651 16.31 -24.37 2.09
N VAL A 652 16.21 -24.90 3.30
CA VAL A 652 17.09 -25.94 3.85
C VAL A 652 16.32 -27.17 4.32
N LYS A 653 15.10 -27.36 3.77
CA LYS A 653 14.26 -28.51 4.15
C LYS A 653 14.90 -29.85 3.80
N GLY A 654 14.54 -30.88 4.55
CA GLY A 654 15.04 -32.25 4.30
C GLY A 654 16.54 -32.38 4.45
N ASN A 655 17.09 -31.84 5.52
CA ASN A 655 18.44 -32.00 6.01
C ASN A 655 18.44 -32.61 7.44
N TYR A 656 19.54 -32.53 8.15
CA TYR A 656 19.68 -33.02 9.53
C TYR A 656 19.99 -31.89 10.53
N LEU A 657 19.57 -30.66 10.22
CA LEU A 657 19.85 -29.49 11.06
C LEU A 657 19.24 -29.63 12.45
N THR A 658 20.06 -29.53 13.49
CA THR A 658 19.62 -29.51 14.88
C THR A 658 19.37 -28.11 15.41
N GLU A 659 20.04 -27.11 14.82
CA GLU A 659 19.89 -25.69 15.10
C GLU A 659 20.00 -24.87 13.80
N LEU A 660 19.44 -23.65 13.79
CA LEU A 660 19.54 -22.72 12.68
C LEU A 660 19.58 -21.28 13.21
N ASN A 661 20.72 -20.61 13.01
CA ASN A 661 20.92 -19.23 13.44
C ASN A 661 20.64 -18.25 12.29
N THR A 662 19.54 -17.52 12.37
CA THR A 662 19.10 -16.55 11.37
C THR A 662 19.13 -15.10 11.87
N LEU A 663 19.81 -14.81 12.99
CA LEU A 663 19.82 -13.49 13.62
C LEU A 663 20.34 -12.37 12.72
N ALA A 664 21.26 -12.67 11.79
CA ALA A 664 21.80 -11.71 10.85
C ALA A 664 20.89 -11.47 9.61
N ASN A 665 19.95 -12.37 9.33
CA ASN A 665 19.18 -12.42 8.09
C ASN A 665 17.87 -11.62 8.19
N THR A 666 17.98 -10.34 8.53
CA THR A 666 16.81 -9.45 8.79
C THR A 666 15.95 -9.16 7.57
N LYS A 667 16.44 -9.47 6.35
CA LYS A 667 15.71 -9.33 5.09
C LYS A 667 14.91 -10.56 4.69
N LEU A 668 14.95 -11.63 5.50
CA LEU A 668 14.34 -12.91 5.16
C LEU A 668 12.82 -12.76 5.04
N LYS A 669 12.28 -13.18 3.88
CA LYS A 669 10.86 -13.19 3.53
C LYS A 669 10.28 -14.60 3.56
N LYS A 670 11.11 -15.58 3.21
CA LYS A 670 10.73 -16.98 3.17
C LYS A 670 11.78 -17.85 3.84
N LEU A 671 11.34 -18.66 4.80
CA LEU A 671 12.13 -19.72 5.43
C LEU A 671 11.41 -21.07 5.27
N ASP A 672 12.07 -22.00 4.62
CA ASP A 672 11.65 -23.41 4.57
C ASP A 672 12.72 -24.28 5.22
N ALA A 673 12.47 -24.75 6.45
CA ALA A 673 13.32 -25.64 7.21
C ALA A 673 12.56 -26.89 7.66
N GLN A 674 11.57 -27.33 6.86
CA GLN A 674 10.80 -28.55 7.10
C GLN A 674 11.69 -29.79 7.09
N SER A 675 11.27 -30.83 7.80
CA SER A 675 11.97 -32.12 7.80
C SER A 675 13.45 -32.00 8.16
N ASN A 676 13.70 -31.44 9.31
CA ASN A 676 14.97 -31.35 9.99
C ASN A 676 14.83 -31.86 11.43
N GLU A 677 15.85 -31.67 12.27
CA GLU A 677 15.86 -32.06 13.67
C GLU A 677 15.82 -30.90 14.65
N LEU A 678 15.33 -29.72 14.20
CA LEU A 678 15.30 -28.48 14.97
C LEU A 678 14.49 -28.64 16.26
N THR A 679 15.09 -28.27 17.39
CA THR A 679 14.43 -28.27 18.71
C THR A 679 13.89 -26.91 19.10
N SER A 680 14.42 -25.84 18.50
CA SER A 680 14.01 -24.46 18.66
C SER A 680 14.32 -23.66 17.39
N LEU A 681 13.66 -22.54 17.20
CA LEU A 681 13.97 -21.57 16.15
C LEU A 681 13.74 -20.15 16.69
N ASN A 682 14.74 -19.29 16.53
CA ASN A 682 14.63 -17.88 16.90
C ASN A 682 14.19 -17.07 15.68
N THR A 683 12.98 -16.51 15.72
CA THR A 683 12.39 -15.71 14.65
C THR A 683 12.46 -14.21 14.89
N GLY A 684 12.98 -13.77 16.04
CA GLY A 684 12.91 -12.39 16.53
C GLY A 684 13.61 -11.31 15.68
N SER A 685 14.46 -11.70 14.72
CA SER A 685 15.10 -10.78 13.77
C SER A 685 14.46 -10.77 12.38
N MET A 686 13.51 -11.68 12.10
CA MET A 686 12.92 -11.87 10.78
C MET A 686 11.65 -11.01 10.60
N TYR A 687 11.75 -9.69 10.75
CA TYR A 687 10.62 -8.74 10.66
C TYR A 687 9.93 -8.71 9.30
N ASN A 688 10.58 -9.26 8.26
CA ASN A 688 10.05 -9.28 6.90
C ASN A 688 9.48 -10.64 6.49
N LEU A 689 9.39 -11.60 7.43
CA LEU A 689 8.98 -12.95 7.12
C LEU A 689 7.50 -13.01 6.71
N GLU A 690 7.26 -13.52 5.49
CA GLU A 690 5.94 -13.72 4.90
C GLU A 690 5.55 -15.21 4.89
N GLU A 691 6.54 -16.09 4.75
CA GLU A 691 6.35 -17.52 4.66
C GLU A 691 7.30 -18.27 5.63
N LEU A 692 6.75 -19.05 6.54
CA LEU A 692 7.48 -19.89 7.48
C LEU A 692 6.99 -21.33 7.39
N TYR A 693 7.88 -22.21 6.99
CA TYR A 693 7.66 -23.65 6.92
C TYR A 693 8.69 -24.39 7.78
N VAL A 694 8.26 -24.94 8.91
CA VAL A 694 9.09 -25.66 9.88
C VAL A 694 8.45 -26.97 10.31
N SER A 695 7.58 -27.53 9.47
CA SER A 695 6.92 -28.79 9.78
C SER A 695 7.91 -29.94 9.85
N ASN A 696 7.52 -31.01 10.57
CA ASN A 696 8.33 -32.22 10.75
C ASN A 696 9.71 -31.92 11.38
N ASN A 697 9.67 -31.30 12.57
CA ASN A 697 10.80 -30.98 13.43
C ASN A 697 10.50 -31.40 14.88
N SER A 698 11.32 -30.99 15.83
CA SER A 698 11.12 -31.22 17.26
C SER A 698 10.88 -29.95 18.08
N ILE A 699 10.39 -28.88 17.45
CA ILE A 699 10.23 -27.57 18.08
C ILE A 699 9.14 -27.65 19.15
N SER A 700 9.49 -27.23 20.39
CA SER A 700 8.57 -27.24 21.53
C SER A 700 7.98 -25.89 21.87
N SER A 701 8.60 -24.80 21.41
CA SER A 701 8.13 -23.43 21.56
C SER A 701 8.57 -22.58 20.37
N LEU A 702 7.72 -21.63 19.95
CA LEU A 702 7.98 -20.73 18.84
C LEU A 702 7.40 -19.35 19.18
N ASP A 703 8.27 -18.33 19.31
CA ASP A 703 7.86 -16.94 19.54
C ASP A 703 7.77 -16.21 18.21
N LEU A 704 6.57 -15.83 17.80
CA LEU A 704 6.27 -15.19 16.51
C LEU A 704 5.79 -13.74 16.67
N LYS A 705 5.94 -13.14 17.84
CA LYS A 705 5.41 -11.80 18.14
C LYS A 705 5.89 -10.69 17.20
N ASP A 706 7.09 -10.83 16.63
CA ASP A 706 7.70 -9.84 15.74
C ASP A 706 7.49 -10.14 14.24
N ASN A 707 6.79 -11.26 13.91
CA ASN A 707 6.59 -11.74 12.53
C ASN A 707 5.19 -11.39 11.99
N ASN A 708 4.78 -10.16 12.14
CA ASN A 708 3.43 -9.67 11.82
C ASN A 708 3.08 -9.69 10.31
N LYS A 709 4.07 -9.90 9.44
CA LYS A 709 3.86 -10.01 7.98
C LYS A 709 3.56 -11.43 7.50
N LEU A 710 3.56 -12.41 8.43
CA LEU A 710 3.31 -13.81 8.07
C LEU A 710 1.93 -13.99 7.41
N ARG A 711 1.97 -14.63 6.25
CA ARG A 711 0.82 -15.04 5.45
C ARG A 711 0.66 -16.56 5.41
N TYR A 712 1.77 -17.27 5.45
CA TYR A 712 1.80 -18.74 5.39
C TYR A 712 2.63 -19.26 6.55
N LEU A 713 2.00 -20.04 7.43
CA LEU A 713 2.65 -20.65 8.58
C LEU A 713 2.38 -22.15 8.60
N ASN A 714 3.42 -22.93 8.48
CA ASN A 714 3.36 -24.39 8.62
C ASN A 714 4.28 -24.86 9.76
N VAL A 715 3.68 -25.21 10.87
CA VAL A 715 4.35 -25.76 12.06
C VAL A 715 3.92 -27.20 12.39
N ALA A 716 3.29 -27.89 11.44
CA ALA A 716 2.79 -29.25 11.66
C ALA A 716 3.90 -30.23 12.08
N LYS A 717 3.50 -31.30 12.76
CA LYS A 717 4.43 -32.36 13.20
C LYS A 717 5.60 -31.81 14.00
N ASN A 718 5.30 -31.12 15.08
CA ASN A 718 6.23 -30.57 16.06
C ASN A 718 5.79 -30.96 17.49
N LYS A 719 6.35 -30.29 18.48
CA LYS A 719 6.03 -30.55 19.91
C LYS A 719 5.45 -29.32 20.61
N LEU A 720 4.84 -28.40 19.82
CA LEU A 720 4.30 -27.14 20.34
C LEU A 720 3.12 -27.38 21.29
N SER A 721 3.18 -26.83 22.50
CA SER A 721 2.06 -26.83 23.44
C SER A 721 1.22 -25.53 23.33
N ARG A 722 1.79 -24.46 22.82
CA ARG A 722 1.12 -23.18 22.58
C ARG A 722 1.60 -22.58 21.25
N LEU A 723 0.71 -21.87 20.58
CA LEU A 723 1.00 -21.10 19.39
C LEU A 723 0.18 -19.81 19.46
N ASP A 724 0.89 -18.69 19.57
CA ASP A 724 0.29 -17.35 19.57
C ASP A 724 0.38 -16.76 18.16
N VAL A 725 -0.77 -16.46 17.57
CA VAL A 725 -0.89 -15.89 16.23
C VAL A 725 -1.58 -14.52 16.25
N ASP A 726 -1.83 -13.94 17.41
CA ASP A 726 -2.64 -12.72 17.57
C ASP A 726 -2.15 -11.54 16.71
N ASN A 727 -0.84 -11.41 16.56
CA ASN A 727 -0.22 -10.31 15.80
C ASN A 727 -0.11 -10.59 14.29
N MET A 728 -0.51 -11.77 13.81
CA MET A 728 -0.42 -12.15 12.39
C MET A 728 -1.68 -11.79 11.63
N LEU A 729 -1.97 -10.50 11.53
CA LEU A 729 -3.21 -10.00 10.94
C LEU A 729 -3.36 -10.30 9.43
N SER A 730 -2.26 -10.67 8.76
CA SER A 730 -2.23 -11.03 7.33
C SER A 730 -2.25 -12.52 7.06
N LEU A 731 -2.40 -13.37 8.11
CA LEU A 731 -2.31 -14.82 8.00
C LEU A 731 -3.43 -15.39 7.11
N GLN A 732 -3.04 -16.13 6.07
CA GLN A 732 -3.92 -16.75 5.09
C GLN A 732 -4.00 -18.27 5.24
N SER A 733 -2.89 -18.89 5.64
CA SER A 733 -2.80 -20.33 5.81
C SER A 733 -2.07 -20.66 7.10
N LEU A 734 -2.71 -21.48 7.94
CA LEU A 734 -2.14 -22.04 9.16
C LEU A 734 -2.24 -23.55 9.12
N ILE A 735 -1.08 -24.23 9.17
CA ILE A 735 -0.97 -25.68 9.20
C ILE A 735 -0.24 -26.05 10.50
N ALA A 736 -0.97 -26.59 11.48
CA ALA A 736 -0.48 -26.86 12.83
C ALA A 736 -0.92 -28.23 13.38
N TYR A 737 -1.22 -29.19 12.48
CA TYR A 737 -1.61 -30.54 12.87
C TYR A 737 -0.43 -31.32 13.47
N SER A 738 -0.73 -32.40 14.22
CA SER A 738 0.27 -33.23 14.91
C SER A 738 1.22 -32.44 15.79
N ASN A 739 0.63 -31.74 16.76
CA ASN A 739 1.33 -31.01 17.83
C ASN A 739 0.72 -31.37 19.20
N LYS A 740 0.96 -30.57 20.21
CA LYS A 740 0.40 -30.72 21.57
C LYS A 740 -0.31 -29.46 22.02
N LEU A 741 -0.89 -28.71 21.08
CA LEU A 741 -1.51 -27.42 21.37
C LEU A 741 -2.66 -27.57 22.38
N GLU A 742 -2.70 -26.73 23.39
CA GLU A 742 -3.78 -26.71 24.39
C GLU A 742 -5.06 -26.02 23.86
N GLY A 743 -4.99 -25.34 22.75
CA GLY A 743 -6.05 -24.62 22.08
C GLY A 743 -5.50 -23.58 21.13
N LEU A 744 -6.38 -22.87 20.44
CA LEU A 744 -5.99 -21.84 19.44
C LEU A 744 -7.08 -20.77 19.34
N ASP A 745 -6.73 -19.51 19.54
CA ASP A 745 -7.60 -18.36 19.28
C ASP A 745 -7.27 -17.75 17.92
N LEU A 746 -8.27 -17.61 17.06
CA LEU A 746 -8.16 -17.11 15.69
C LEU A 746 -9.04 -15.88 15.45
N SER A 747 -9.47 -15.21 16.52
CA SER A 747 -10.41 -14.09 16.45
C SER A 747 -9.84 -12.88 15.67
N ASN A 748 -8.53 -12.74 15.62
CA ASN A 748 -7.84 -11.67 14.91
C ASN A 748 -7.47 -12.01 13.45
N GLN A 749 -7.54 -13.29 13.02
CA GLN A 749 -7.07 -13.78 11.71
C GLN A 749 -8.13 -13.63 10.61
N LYS A 750 -8.43 -12.39 10.23
CA LYS A 750 -9.51 -12.06 9.28
C LYS A 750 -9.28 -12.55 7.84
N TYR A 751 -8.04 -12.88 7.46
CA TYR A 751 -7.70 -13.32 6.10
C TYR A 751 -7.42 -14.82 6.00
N LEU A 752 -7.61 -15.56 7.12
CA LEU A 752 -7.34 -16.98 7.15
C LEU A 752 -8.33 -17.75 6.26
N THR A 753 -7.81 -18.53 5.32
CA THR A 753 -8.59 -19.32 4.36
C THR A 753 -8.32 -20.81 4.46
N THR A 754 -7.17 -21.19 5.00
CA THR A 754 -6.74 -22.58 5.18
C THR A 754 -6.31 -22.81 6.60
N LEU A 755 -6.95 -23.75 7.29
CA LEU A 755 -6.62 -24.14 8.66
C LEU A 755 -6.55 -25.67 8.76
N GLN A 756 -5.43 -26.18 9.27
CA GLN A 756 -5.24 -27.60 9.56
C GLN A 756 -4.73 -27.76 10.98
N VAL A 757 -5.54 -28.36 11.86
CA VAL A 757 -5.27 -28.50 13.31
C VAL A 757 -5.55 -29.92 13.82
N GLY A 758 -5.63 -30.91 12.95
CA GLY A 758 -5.81 -32.31 13.33
C GLY A 758 -4.70 -32.81 14.26
N ASP A 759 -4.93 -33.92 14.97
CA ASP A 759 -3.91 -34.58 15.79
C ASP A 759 -3.24 -33.65 16.83
N ASN A 760 -4.06 -32.91 17.62
CA ASN A 760 -3.60 -32.11 18.76
C ASN A 760 -4.15 -32.59 20.10
N ASN A 761 -4.90 -33.71 20.10
CA ASN A 761 -5.54 -34.30 21.31
C ASN A 761 -6.58 -33.32 21.95
N TRP A 762 -7.25 -32.50 21.15
CA TRP A 762 -8.25 -31.57 21.64
C TRP A 762 -9.55 -32.32 21.97
N ASP A 763 -10.15 -32.01 23.13
CA ASP A 763 -11.52 -32.43 23.42
C ASP A 763 -12.53 -31.60 22.58
N ALA A 764 -13.78 -32.04 22.61
CA ALA A 764 -14.86 -31.40 21.88
C ALA A 764 -15.08 -29.93 22.32
N CYS A 765 -14.80 -29.60 23.59
CA CYS A 765 -14.95 -28.22 24.07
C CYS A 765 -13.87 -27.30 23.50
N THR A 766 -12.63 -27.76 23.48
CA THR A 766 -11.49 -27.02 22.90
C THR A 766 -11.69 -26.77 21.39
N LEU A 767 -12.21 -27.78 20.66
CA LEU A 767 -12.60 -27.61 19.27
C LEU A 767 -13.70 -26.57 19.09
N ASN A 768 -14.72 -26.60 19.95
CA ASN A 768 -15.81 -25.62 19.90
C ASN A 768 -15.30 -24.19 20.17
N ASP A 769 -14.35 -24.03 21.08
CA ASP A 769 -13.72 -22.74 21.37
C ASP A 769 -12.96 -22.22 20.14
N MET A 770 -12.19 -23.06 19.47
CA MET A 770 -11.50 -22.71 18.24
C MET A 770 -12.51 -22.38 17.12
N TYR A 771 -13.56 -23.18 16.92
CA TYR A 771 -14.60 -22.88 15.93
C TYR A 771 -15.28 -21.53 16.21
N TYR A 772 -15.48 -21.21 17.48
CA TYR A 772 -16.08 -19.94 17.88
C TYR A 772 -15.14 -18.75 17.57
N SER A 773 -13.84 -18.90 17.73
CA SER A 773 -12.87 -17.87 17.45
C SER A 773 -12.72 -17.56 15.94
N LEU A 774 -13.10 -18.47 15.05
CA LEU A 774 -13.03 -18.27 13.61
C LEU A 774 -13.83 -17.05 13.16
N ASN A 775 -13.29 -16.25 12.26
CA ASN A 775 -14.01 -15.13 11.66
C ASN A 775 -15.09 -15.62 10.69
N LYS A 776 -16.21 -14.88 10.64
CA LYS A 776 -17.28 -15.11 9.68
C LYS A 776 -16.94 -14.42 8.35
N TYR A 777 -16.93 -15.18 7.27
CA TYR A 777 -16.73 -14.62 5.94
C TYR A 777 -18.02 -13.99 5.40
N PRO A 778 -17.96 -12.82 4.74
CA PRO A 778 -19.12 -12.26 4.06
C PRO A 778 -19.61 -13.23 2.99
N GLU A 779 -20.95 -13.35 2.85
CA GLU A 779 -21.56 -14.15 1.79
C GLU A 779 -20.98 -13.71 0.45
N LEU A 780 -20.17 -14.56 -0.17
CA LEU A 780 -19.73 -14.36 -1.54
C LEU A 780 -20.97 -14.40 -2.44
N GLN A 781 -21.25 -13.30 -3.13
CA GLN A 781 -22.40 -13.18 -4.04
C GLN A 781 -22.32 -14.12 -5.25
N ASP A 782 -21.23 -14.86 -5.43
CA ASP A 782 -21.05 -15.83 -6.51
C ASP A 782 -20.65 -17.20 -5.97
N LYS A 783 -21.64 -18.07 -5.85
CA LYS A 783 -21.49 -19.47 -5.39
C LYS A 783 -20.73 -20.38 -6.37
N GLN A 784 -20.16 -19.89 -7.48
CA GLN A 784 -19.61 -20.74 -8.54
C GLN A 784 -18.09 -20.84 -8.61
N THR A 785 -17.30 -20.10 -7.83
CA THR A 785 -15.82 -20.15 -7.89
C THR A 785 -15.12 -20.19 -6.54
N ALA A 786 -15.83 -20.36 -5.43
CA ALA A 786 -15.21 -20.51 -4.11
C ALA A 786 -14.65 -21.94 -3.99
N THR A 787 -13.34 -22.08 -4.22
CA THR A 787 -12.56 -23.11 -3.54
C THR A 787 -12.68 -22.80 -2.05
N GLY A 788 -13.52 -23.55 -1.32
CA GLY A 788 -14.00 -23.22 0.01
C GLY A 788 -12.87 -23.04 1.01
N TYR A 789 -13.10 -22.21 2.00
CA TYR A 789 -12.26 -22.12 3.18
C TYR A 789 -12.17 -23.51 3.83
N THR A 790 -10.96 -24.04 3.90
CA THR A 790 -10.73 -25.43 4.28
C THR A 790 -10.32 -25.51 5.75
N LEU A 791 -11.08 -26.27 6.53
CA LEU A 791 -10.77 -26.60 7.92
C LEU A 791 -10.60 -28.09 8.07
N LEU A 792 -9.38 -28.54 8.36
CA LEU A 792 -9.08 -29.94 8.65
C LEU A 792 -8.84 -30.13 10.16
N VAL A 793 -9.74 -30.84 10.82
CA VAL A 793 -9.71 -31.11 12.27
C VAL A 793 -9.28 -32.54 12.61
N SER A 794 -9.08 -33.37 11.59
CA SER A 794 -8.50 -34.73 11.72
C SER A 794 -7.39 -34.93 10.70
N GLU A 795 -6.51 -35.86 10.95
CA GLU A 795 -5.37 -36.22 10.09
C GLU A 795 -5.30 -37.75 9.92
N THR A 796 -5.02 -38.21 8.70
CA THR A 796 -4.93 -39.67 8.42
C THR A 796 -3.72 -40.27 9.14
N GLY A 797 -3.98 -41.24 10.01
CA GLY A 797 -2.92 -41.93 10.80
C GLY A 797 -2.50 -41.13 12.02
N ALA A 798 -3.35 -40.27 12.54
CA ALA A 798 -3.13 -39.51 13.76
C ALA A 798 -2.89 -40.44 14.97
N GLU A 799 -1.92 -40.08 15.83
CA GLU A 799 -1.68 -40.77 17.11
C GLU A 799 -2.56 -40.21 18.23
N HIS A 800 -2.95 -38.90 18.13
CA HIS A 800 -3.67 -38.16 19.14
C HIS A 800 -4.81 -37.35 18.50
N GLU A 801 -5.77 -38.05 17.90
CA GLU A 801 -6.88 -37.39 17.21
C GLU A 801 -7.68 -36.46 18.13
N ASN A 802 -8.11 -35.35 17.58
CA ASN A 802 -9.09 -34.47 18.22
C ASN A 802 -10.46 -35.14 18.33
N ASP A 803 -11.22 -34.84 19.37
CA ASP A 803 -12.59 -35.34 19.52
C ASP A 803 -13.58 -34.59 18.59
N TYR A 804 -13.32 -34.65 17.29
CA TYR A 804 -14.12 -33.97 16.27
C TYR A 804 -15.53 -34.56 16.14
N ALA A 805 -15.70 -35.87 16.40
CA ALA A 805 -16.99 -36.54 16.27
C ALA A 805 -18.04 -36.02 17.25
N HIS A 806 -17.61 -35.54 18.40
CA HIS A 806 -18.50 -35.01 19.44
C HIS A 806 -18.45 -33.49 19.55
N ALA A 807 -17.64 -32.81 18.76
CA ALA A 807 -17.58 -31.34 18.68
C ALA A 807 -18.79 -30.77 17.89
N GLU A 808 -19.04 -29.48 18.02
CA GLU A 808 -20.15 -28.80 17.35
C GLU A 808 -19.69 -28.10 16.06
N SER A 809 -19.44 -28.86 15.01
CA SER A 809 -18.93 -28.37 13.71
C SER A 809 -19.85 -27.32 13.06
N ASP A 810 -21.18 -27.35 13.37
CA ASP A 810 -22.14 -26.32 12.93
C ASP A 810 -21.70 -24.89 13.23
N ILE A 811 -20.87 -24.65 14.26
CA ILE A 811 -20.31 -23.33 14.61
C ILE A 811 -19.43 -22.80 13.48
N ALA A 812 -18.48 -23.62 12.98
CA ALA A 812 -17.59 -23.25 11.90
C ALA A 812 -18.33 -23.18 10.55
N ILE A 813 -19.23 -24.12 10.30
CA ILE A 813 -20.06 -24.17 9.07
C ILE A 813 -20.92 -22.91 8.95
N ALA A 814 -21.52 -22.44 10.05
CA ALA A 814 -22.32 -21.21 10.07
C ALA A 814 -21.49 -19.95 9.77
N LYS A 815 -20.16 -20.02 9.94
CA LYS A 815 -19.21 -18.98 9.61
C LYS A 815 -18.64 -19.10 8.18
N GLY A 816 -19.04 -20.13 7.42
CA GLY A 816 -18.65 -20.31 6.02
C GLY A 816 -17.46 -21.24 5.82
N TRP A 817 -17.02 -21.99 6.84
CA TRP A 817 -15.91 -22.93 6.73
C TRP A 817 -16.38 -24.32 6.27
N ALA A 818 -15.62 -24.95 5.37
CA ALA A 818 -15.81 -26.35 4.99
C ALA A 818 -14.99 -27.23 5.96
N VAL A 819 -15.66 -27.85 6.90
CA VAL A 819 -15.05 -28.77 7.88
C VAL A 819 -14.97 -30.17 7.27
N ASN A 820 -13.85 -30.86 7.42
CA ASN A 820 -13.66 -32.20 6.85
C ASN A 820 -14.45 -33.31 7.57
N HIS A 821 -14.92 -33.04 8.79
CA HIS A 821 -15.77 -33.97 9.56
C HIS A 821 -16.89 -33.25 10.30
N ASP A 822 -18.08 -33.78 10.24
CA ASP A 822 -19.23 -33.31 10.97
C ASP A 822 -19.24 -33.94 12.37
N GLY A 823 -19.38 -33.12 13.42
CA GLY A 823 -19.54 -33.56 14.79
C GLY A 823 -21.01 -33.41 15.28
N ASP A 824 -21.38 -34.24 16.23
CA ASP A 824 -22.76 -34.27 16.76
C ASP A 824 -23.04 -33.30 17.93
N GLY A 825 -22.00 -32.61 18.39
CA GLY A 825 -22.09 -31.61 19.46
C GLY A 825 -22.33 -32.20 20.86
N THR A 826 -22.14 -33.52 21.07
CA THR A 826 -22.46 -34.16 22.34
C THR A 826 -21.33 -34.12 23.37
N GLY A 827 -20.09 -33.91 22.95
CA GLY A 827 -18.88 -34.02 23.78
C GLY A 827 -18.60 -32.83 24.69
N CYS A 828 -19.29 -31.69 24.48
CA CYS A 828 -19.11 -30.52 25.31
C CYS A 828 -20.38 -30.16 26.04
N SER A 829 -20.29 -30.01 27.37
CA SER A 829 -21.46 -29.61 28.20
C SER A 829 -21.78 -28.11 28.11
N LEU A 830 -20.92 -27.33 27.53
CA LEU A 830 -21.08 -25.88 27.33
C LEU A 830 -21.50 -25.56 25.90
N ALA A 831 -22.28 -24.50 25.75
CA ALA A 831 -22.67 -24.00 24.45
C ALA A 831 -22.56 -22.46 24.41
N TYR A 832 -22.08 -21.92 23.29
CA TYR A 832 -22.02 -20.49 23.08
C TYR A 832 -23.40 -19.90 22.80
N VAL A 833 -23.60 -18.68 23.24
CA VAL A 833 -24.81 -17.89 22.93
C VAL A 833 -24.37 -16.61 22.24
N THR A 834 -24.80 -16.41 21.00
CA THR A 834 -24.51 -15.22 20.20
C THR A 834 -25.75 -14.39 20.02
N ILE A 835 -25.73 -13.14 20.44
CA ILE A 835 -26.79 -12.19 20.12
C ILE A 835 -26.40 -11.52 18.80
N MET A 836 -27.19 -11.80 17.75
CA MET A 836 -26.98 -11.24 16.43
C MET A 836 -27.28 -9.74 16.46
N ASP A 837 -26.50 -8.94 15.70
CA ASP A 837 -26.70 -7.50 15.61
C ASP A 837 -28.17 -7.13 15.38
N THR A 838 -28.72 -6.32 16.26
CA THR A 838 -30.11 -5.89 16.22
C THR A 838 -30.18 -4.37 16.05
N ASN A 839 -30.74 -3.93 14.93
CA ASN A 839 -31.03 -2.52 14.73
C ASN A 839 -32.42 -2.18 15.30
N ASN A 840 -32.53 -1.01 15.96
CA ASN A 840 -33.79 -0.44 16.45
C ASN A 840 -34.39 -1.09 17.72
N GLY A 841 -33.53 -1.60 18.56
CA GLY A 841 -33.91 -2.11 19.88
C GLY A 841 -32.72 -2.71 20.60
N ASP A 842 -32.83 -2.89 21.89
CA ASP A 842 -31.87 -3.55 22.76
C ASP A 842 -32.32 -4.97 23.07
N VAL A 843 -31.36 -5.91 23.16
CA VAL A 843 -31.59 -7.33 23.39
C VAL A 843 -30.69 -7.82 24.51
N LYS A 844 -31.28 -8.35 25.56
CA LYS A 844 -30.58 -8.97 26.69
C LYS A 844 -31.12 -10.37 26.95
N LEU A 845 -30.25 -11.22 27.44
CA LEU A 845 -30.57 -12.59 27.83
C LEU A 845 -30.22 -12.78 29.30
N PHE A 846 -31.08 -13.56 30.01
CA PHE A 846 -30.89 -13.83 31.42
C PHE A 846 -31.07 -15.31 31.70
N THR A 847 -30.28 -15.88 32.62
CA THR A 847 -30.51 -17.19 33.21
C THR A 847 -31.71 -17.15 34.14
N GLU A 848 -32.15 -18.31 34.62
CA GLU A 848 -33.25 -18.40 35.63
C GLU A 848 -32.86 -17.70 36.94
N ASP A 849 -31.60 -17.65 37.28
CA ASP A 849 -31.07 -16.92 38.47
C ASP A 849 -30.87 -15.41 38.17
N ASN A 850 -31.40 -14.89 37.07
CA ASN A 850 -31.32 -13.49 36.65
C ASN A 850 -29.89 -12.98 36.41
N VAL A 851 -28.98 -13.86 35.99
CA VAL A 851 -27.62 -13.48 35.54
C VAL A 851 -27.69 -13.13 34.05
N GLU A 852 -27.20 -11.97 33.68
CA GLU A 852 -27.11 -11.54 32.27
C GLU A 852 -26.11 -12.40 31.49
N VAL A 853 -26.53 -12.92 30.33
CA VAL A 853 -25.71 -13.66 29.38
C VAL A 853 -25.46 -12.77 28.19
N LYS A 854 -24.22 -12.42 27.96
CA LYS A 854 -23.78 -11.55 26.86
C LYS A 854 -23.50 -12.34 25.59
N SER A 855 -23.44 -11.64 24.45
CA SER A 855 -23.03 -12.27 23.21
C SER A 855 -21.58 -12.79 23.34
N GLY A 856 -21.38 -14.06 23.06
CA GLY A 856 -20.08 -14.73 23.22
C GLY A 856 -19.91 -15.51 24.52
N ASP A 857 -20.86 -15.40 25.48
CA ASP A 857 -20.78 -16.15 26.71
C ASP A 857 -21.13 -17.65 26.49
N LYS A 858 -20.53 -18.50 27.33
CA LYS A 858 -20.85 -19.95 27.40
C LYS A 858 -21.84 -20.22 28.51
N VAL A 859 -22.84 -21.01 28.21
CA VAL A 859 -23.77 -21.53 29.21
C VAL A 859 -23.78 -23.06 29.17
N THR A 860 -24.11 -23.67 30.28
CA THR A 860 -24.32 -25.14 30.34
C THR A 860 -25.45 -25.51 29.40
N LYS A 861 -25.29 -26.58 28.61
CA LYS A 861 -26.38 -27.10 27.75
C LYS A 861 -27.59 -27.45 28.59
N ASN A 862 -28.76 -27.23 28.03
CA ASN A 862 -30.07 -27.30 28.67
C ASN A 862 -30.40 -26.14 29.64
N THR A 863 -29.53 -25.12 29.75
CA THR A 863 -29.94 -23.88 30.44
C THR A 863 -31.09 -23.22 29.70
N VAL A 864 -32.08 -22.80 30.46
CA VAL A 864 -33.20 -22.00 29.94
C VAL A 864 -32.85 -20.53 30.07
N LEU A 865 -32.86 -19.83 28.93
CA LEU A 865 -32.64 -18.39 28.90
C LEU A 865 -33.92 -17.61 28.66
N THR A 866 -34.06 -16.49 29.35
CA THR A 866 -35.13 -15.53 29.18
C THR A 866 -34.67 -14.37 28.32
N LEU A 867 -35.43 -14.08 27.27
CA LEU A 867 -35.16 -12.95 26.35
C LEU A 867 -35.84 -11.69 26.87
N ASP A 868 -35.10 -10.63 27.05
CA ASP A 868 -35.58 -9.26 27.23
C ASP A 868 -35.22 -8.45 25.97
N ALA A 869 -36.24 -8.13 25.17
CA ALA A 869 -36.09 -7.39 23.93
C ALA A 869 -36.84 -6.06 24.03
N VAL A 870 -36.09 -4.96 24.16
CA VAL A 870 -36.64 -3.61 24.34
C VAL A 870 -36.60 -2.86 23.02
N PRO A 871 -37.70 -2.67 22.32
CA PRO A 871 -37.75 -1.90 21.09
C PRO A 871 -37.40 -0.42 21.31
N ALA A 872 -36.68 0.18 20.38
CA ALA A 872 -36.50 1.63 20.33
C ALA A 872 -37.83 2.36 20.10
N ALA A 873 -37.92 3.64 20.45
CA ALA A 873 -39.13 4.43 20.32
C ALA A 873 -39.66 4.36 18.87
N GLY A 874 -40.91 3.98 18.71
CA GLY A 874 -41.55 3.81 17.40
C GLY A 874 -41.40 2.42 16.77
N TYR A 875 -40.79 1.46 17.47
CA TYR A 875 -40.60 0.10 16.99
C TYR A 875 -41.31 -0.92 17.91
N LYS A 876 -41.50 -2.13 17.39
CA LYS A 876 -41.97 -3.29 18.14
C LYS A 876 -41.17 -4.52 17.73
N VAL A 877 -41.12 -5.52 18.61
CA VAL A 877 -40.55 -6.82 18.26
C VAL A 877 -41.39 -7.43 17.13
N ALA A 878 -40.76 -7.68 15.99
CA ALA A 878 -41.41 -8.31 14.85
C ALA A 878 -41.26 -9.84 14.89
N SER A 879 -40.11 -10.31 15.32
CA SER A 879 -39.82 -11.72 15.52
C SER A 879 -38.63 -11.89 16.44
N ALA A 880 -38.62 -12.96 17.24
CA ALA A 880 -37.45 -13.41 18.00
C ALA A 880 -37.23 -14.89 17.71
N LYS A 881 -36.00 -15.26 17.41
CA LYS A 881 -35.64 -16.63 17.02
C LYS A 881 -34.34 -17.05 17.71
N ALA A 882 -34.24 -18.30 18.12
CA ALA A 882 -33.03 -18.98 18.53
C ALA A 882 -32.71 -20.07 17.50
N ASN A 883 -31.56 -20.04 16.87
CA ASN A 883 -31.19 -20.95 15.78
C ASN A 883 -32.28 -21.07 14.69
N GLY A 884 -32.91 -19.96 14.33
CA GLY A 884 -34.00 -19.93 13.34
C GLY A 884 -35.36 -20.38 13.87
N VAL A 885 -35.47 -20.98 15.06
CA VAL A 885 -36.73 -21.39 15.72
C VAL A 885 -37.35 -20.23 16.50
N ALA A 886 -38.64 -19.99 16.37
CA ALA A 886 -39.33 -18.90 17.08
C ALA A 886 -39.25 -19.10 18.60
N ILE A 887 -38.91 -18.05 19.35
CA ILE A 887 -38.87 -18.03 20.79
C ILE A 887 -40.32 -17.81 21.30
N ALA A 888 -40.83 -18.75 22.06
CA ALA A 888 -42.14 -18.66 22.68
C ALA A 888 -42.02 -18.19 24.14
N ASP A 889 -42.96 -17.37 24.59
CA ASP A 889 -43.02 -16.84 25.98
C ASP A 889 -41.70 -16.22 26.46
N ASN A 890 -40.91 -15.63 25.52
CA ASN A 890 -39.60 -15.05 25.76
C ASN A 890 -38.59 -16.02 26.40
N LYS A 891 -38.78 -17.33 26.28
CA LYS A 891 -37.86 -18.35 26.81
C LYS A 891 -37.45 -19.35 25.75
N PHE A 892 -36.23 -19.82 25.85
CA PHE A 892 -35.70 -20.91 25.01
C PHE A 892 -34.63 -21.70 25.77
N THR A 893 -34.42 -22.95 25.38
CA THR A 893 -33.42 -23.83 25.97
C THR A 893 -32.20 -23.88 25.05
N VAL A 894 -31.01 -23.68 25.60
CA VAL A 894 -29.74 -23.76 24.87
C VAL A 894 -29.29 -25.22 24.81
N ALA A 895 -29.61 -25.92 23.74
CA ALA A 895 -29.21 -27.31 23.52
C ALA A 895 -27.86 -27.44 22.83
N LYS A 896 -27.45 -26.43 22.05
CA LYS A 896 -26.19 -26.32 21.31
C LYS A 896 -25.87 -24.83 21.13
N ALA A 897 -24.75 -24.52 20.47
CA ALA A 897 -24.42 -23.12 20.11
C ALA A 897 -25.62 -22.41 19.50
N THR A 898 -25.99 -21.28 20.06
CA THR A 898 -27.29 -20.67 19.81
C THR A 898 -27.15 -19.22 19.38
N ASP A 899 -27.55 -18.95 18.13
CA ASP A 899 -27.70 -17.62 17.59
C ASP A 899 -29.08 -17.06 17.89
N VAL A 900 -29.16 -15.97 18.62
CA VAL A 900 -30.40 -15.27 18.96
C VAL A 900 -30.57 -14.07 18.04
N LEU A 901 -31.59 -14.11 17.19
CA LEU A 901 -31.91 -13.04 16.25
C LEU A 901 -33.24 -12.41 16.61
N VAL A 902 -33.24 -11.15 17.00
CA VAL A 902 -34.45 -10.35 17.24
C VAL A 902 -34.58 -9.31 16.14
N LYS A 903 -35.69 -9.30 15.44
CA LYS A 903 -36.02 -8.28 14.44
C LYS A 903 -37.06 -7.32 14.99
N PHE A 904 -36.77 -6.04 14.85
CA PHE A 904 -37.68 -4.95 15.19
C PHE A 904 -38.31 -4.37 13.93
N SER A 905 -39.60 -4.06 13.95
CA SER A 905 -40.32 -3.38 12.90
C SER A 905 -40.94 -2.11 13.42
N VAL A 906 -41.06 -1.11 12.57
CA VAL A 906 -41.74 0.15 12.94
C VAL A 906 -43.17 -0.17 13.44
N THR A 907 -43.56 0.38 14.57
CA THR A 907 -44.94 0.40 14.98
C THR A 907 -45.70 1.26 13.98
N ALA A 908 -46.36 0.59 13.05
CA ALA A 908 -47.17 1.28 12.07
C ALA A 908 -48.50 1.73 12.74
N SER A 909 -48.42 2.77 13.54
CA SER A 909 -49.57 3.59 13.84
C SER A 909 -49.22 5.02 13.56
N ILE A 910 -49.95 5.65 12.64
CA ILE A 910 -50.00 7.10 12.54
C ILE A 910 -50.75 7.59 13.77
N GLU A 911 -50.09 7.65 14.92
CA GLU A 911 -50.60 8.36 16.08
C GLU A 911 -50.20 9.85 15.90
N GLY A 912 -51.17 10.65 15.59
CA GLY A 912 -50.98 12.11 15.57
C GLY A 912 -51.99 12.94 14.82
N ILE A 913 -53.08 12.36 14.32
CA ILE A 913 -54.24 13.16 13.89
C ILE A 913 -55.45 12.65 14.64
N GLY A 914 -56.01 13.50 15.47
CA GLY A 914 -57.14 13.14 16.32
C GLY A 914 -58.22 12.36 15.59
N LYS A 915 -58.46 11.12 16.02
CA LYS A 915 -59.64 10.28 15.69
C LYS A 915 -59.90 9.94 14.21
N VAL A 916 -58.86 9.72 13.39
CA VAL A 916 -59.07 9.12 12.07
C VAL A 916 -58.18 7.89 11.96
N ASN A 917 -58.78 6.71 11.78
CA ASN A 917 -58.03 5.46 11.57
C ASN A 917 -57.69 5.32 10.08
N VAL A 918 -56.43 5.30 9.73
CA VAL A 918 -55.94 5.07 8.35
C VAL A 918 -54.95 3.90 8.40
N SER A 919 -55.17 2.87 7.61
CA SER A 919 -54.18 1.84 7.35
C SER A 919 -53.72 1.91 5.90
N VAL A 920 -52.40 1.67 5.66
CA VAL A 920 -51.81 1.60 4.32
C VAL A 920 -50.89 0.39 4.24
N GLU A 921 -51.22 -0.52 3.30
CA GLU A 921 -50.49 -1.79 3.12
C GLU A 921 -50.12 -1.97 1.65
N GLY A 922 -48.97 -2.59 1.38
CA GLY A 922 -48.57 -3.00 0.04
C GLY A 922 -49.02 -4.42 -0.27
N GLY A 923 -49.60 -4.62 -1.41
CA GLY A 923 -50.00 -5.91 -1.96
C GLY A 923 -49.24 -6.28 -3.24
N ASP A 924 -49.68 -7.34 -3.90
CA ASP A 924 -49.18 -7.73 -5.22
C ASP A 924 -49.75 -6.80 -6.28
N HIS A 925 -48.92 -5.95 -6.87
CA HIS A 925 -49.28 -4.92 -7.85
C HIS A 925 -50.31 -3.88 -7.39
N GLU A 926 -50.45 -3.70 -6.07
CA GLU A 926 -51.43 -2.71 -5.54
C GLU A 926 -51.01 -2.15 -4.18
N ILE A 927 -51.52 -0.98 -3.83
CA ILE A 927 -51.50 -0.42 -2.48
C ILE A 927 -52.93 -0.42 -1.95
N ILE A 928 -53.16 -1.07 -0.85
CA ILE A 928 -54.44 -1.11 -0.15
C ILE A 928 -54.45 -0.02 0.91
N VAL A 929 -55.43 0.88 0.83
CA VAL A 929 -55.61 1.94 1.82
C VAL A 929 -57.02 1.84 2.38
N ALA A 930 -57.15 1.89 3.71
CA ALA A 930 -58.43 1.95 4.37
C ALA A 930 -58.50 3.15 5.31
N ALA A 931 -59.60 3.90 5.24
CA ALA A 931 -59.81 5.07 6.06
C ALA A 931 -61.32 5.11 6.51
N ASP A 932 -61.55 5.46 7.76
CA ASP A 932 -62.89 5.57 8.36
C ASP A 932 -63.61 6.87 7.98
N LYS A 933 -62.94 7.79 7.30
CA LYS A 933 -63.47 9.03 6.72
C LYS A 933 -62.88 9.30 5.34
N THR A 934 -63.56 10.12 4.55
CA THR A 934 -63.06 10.56 3.26
C THR A 934 -61.78 11.43 3.44
N LEU A 935 -60.65 10.99 2.92
CA LEU A 935 -59.34 11.64 3.06
C LEU A 935 -58.66 11.78 1.70
N PRO A 936 -57.97 12.89 1.43
CA PRO A 936 -57.14 13.02 0.25
C PRO A 936 -55.89 12.13 0.38
N ILE A 937 -55.56 11.41 -0.70
CA ILE A 937 -54.36 10.63 -0.84
C ILE A 937 -53.59 11.05 -2.07
N VAL A 938 -52.25 11.06 -1.93
CA VAL A 938 -51.32 11.19 -3.05
C VAL A 938 -50.23 10.12 -2.93
N ILE A 939 -49.95 9.43 -4.02
CA ILE A 939 -48.87 8.42 -4.07
C ILE A 939 -47.80 8.90 -5.05
N TYR A 940 -46.57 8.87 -4.59
CA TYR A 940 -45.39 9.22 -5.40
C TYR A 940 -44.50 7.99 -5.60
N SER A 941 -43.83 7.90 -6.76
CA SER A 941 -42.70 7.00 -6.92
C SER A 941 -41.53 7.48 -6.05
N ILE A 942 -40.55 6.61 -5.77
CA ILE A 942 -39.32 6.98 -5.04
C ILE A 942 -38.54 8.11 -5.75
N LYS A 943 -38.74 8.28 -7.05
CA LYS A 943 -38.12 9.37 -7.85
C LYS A 943 -38.89 10.69 -7.80
N GLY A 944 -39.97 10.77 -6.98
CA GLY A 944 -40.79 11.96 -6.79
C GLY A 944 -41.93 12.16 -7.83
N ALA A 945 -42.10 11.27 -8.81
CA ALA A 945 -43.23 11.35 -9.73
C ALA A 945 -44.54 11.00 -9.05
N GLN A 946 -45.60 11.80 -9.22
CA GLN A 946 -46.93 11.53 -8.70
C GLN A 946 -47.58 10.41 -9.51
N MET A 947 -47.90 9.29 -8.86
CA MET A 947 -48.44 8.09 -9.47
C MET A 947 -49.97 8.02 -9.33
N TYR A 948 -50.49 8.56 -8.25
CA TYR A 948 -51.93 8.61 -7.96
C TYR A 948 -52.28 9.82 -7.09
N SER A 949 -53.44 10.39 -7.30
CA SER A 949 -54.06 11.43 -6.46
C SER A 949 -55.57 11.28 -6.46
N GLY A 950 -56.18 11.21 -5.29
CA GLY A 950 -57.63 11.03 -5.14
C GLY A 950 -58.09 11.17 -3.71
N ASN A 951 -59.35 10.91 -3.45
CA ASN A 951 -59.88 10.76 -2.10
C ASN A 951 -60.27 9.30 -1.83
N ILE A 952 -59.90 8.81 -0.67
CA ILE A 952 -60.28 7.47 -0.21
C ILE A 952 -61.28 7.54 0.91
N LYS A 953 -62.20 6.58 0.90
CA LYS A 953 -63.18 6.31 1.95
C LYS A 953 -63.32 4.80 2.04
N ASP A 954 -63.44 4.22 3.22
CA ASP A 954 -63.45 2.78 3.43
C ASP A 954 -62.16 2.09 2.91
N LYS A 955 -62.20 0.83 2.51
CA LYS A 955 -61.04 0.08 2.01
C LYS A 955 -60.98 0.15 0.49
N GLN A 956 -59.90 0.66 -0.05
CA GLN A 956 -59.68 0.81 -1.49
C GLN A 956 -58.31 0.26 -1.89
N ALA A 957 -58.25 -0.51 -2.98
CA ALA A 957 -57.01 -0.97 -3.60
C ALA A 957 -56.67 -0.06 -4.80
N ILE A 958 -55.39 0.37 -4.90
CA ILE A 958 -54.87 1.23 -5.96
C ILE A 958 -53.79 0.43 -6.68
N GLY A 959 -54.09 0.01 -7.90
CA GLY A 959 -53.13 -0.77 -8.73
C GLY A 959 -51.93 0.06 -9.11
N LEU A 960 -50.70 -0.44 -8.86
CA LEU A 960 -49.43 0.18 -9.18
C LEU A 960 -48.41 -0.91 -9.54
N PRO A 961 -47.49 -0.64 -10.47
CA PRO A 961 -46.42 -1.55 -10.78
C PRO A 961 -45.56 -1.93 -9.56
N SER A 962 -44.90 -3.08 -9.58
CA SER A 962 -43.96 -3.43 -8.51
C SER A 962 -42.92 -2.36 -8.28
N GLY A 963 -42.70 -1.95 -7.04
CA GLY A 963 -41.80 -0.87 -6.71
C GLY A 963 -42.00 -0.27 -5.33
N LEU A 964 -41.13 0.67 -4.96
CA LEU A 964 -41.24 1.40 -3.70
C LEU A 964 -41.95 2.74 -3.91
N TYR A 965 -42.95 3.04 -3.10
CA TYR A 965 -43.79 4.21 -3.21
C TYR A 965 -43.86 4.99 -1.89
N ILE A 966 -44.12 6.29 -2.01
CA ILE A 966 -44.39 7.19 -0.88
C ILE A 966 -45.85 7.54 -0.91
N VAL A 967 -46.62 7.07 0.04
CA VAL A 967 -48.06 7.35 0.19
C VAL A 967 -48.25 8.49 1.18
N LYS A 968 -48.89 9.57 0.74
CA LYS A 968 -49.29 10.71 1.59
C LYS A 968 -50.77 10.70 1.80
N VAL A 969 -51.21 10.66 3.06
CA VAL A 969 -52.61 10.73 3.46
C VAL A 969 -52.75 11.69 4.63
N ALA A 970 -53.65 12.66 4.53
CA ALA A 970 -53.93 13.65 5.56
C ALA A 970 -52.70 14.32 6.20
N GLY A 971 -51.67 14.60 5.37
CA GLY A 971 -50.45 15.30 5.79
C GLY A 971 -49.29 14.38 6.28
N THR A 972 -49.56 13.09 6.44
CA THR A 972 -48.54 12.10 6.80
C THR A 972 -48.06 11.31 5.58
N SER A 973 -46.82 10.80 5.63
CA SER A 973 -46.20 10.04 4.52
C SER A 973 -45.71 8.68 4.99
N LYS A 974 -45.96 7.63 4.20
CA LYS A 974 -45.48 6.27 4.45
C LYS A 974 -44.81 5.69 3.20
N LYS A 975 -43.66 5.00 3.35
CA LYS A 975 -43.05 4.22 2.27
C LYS A 975 -43.67 2.85 2.21
N ILE A 976 -44.13 2.42 1.05
CA ILE A 976 -44.81 1.15 0.82
C ILE A 976 -44.15 0.42 -0.32
N LEU A 977 -43.84 -0.83 -0.14
CA LEU A 977 -43.35 -1.74 -1.17
C LEU A 977 -44.55 -2.47 -1.79
N VAL A 978 -44.71 -2.31 -3.09
CA VAL A 978 -45.62 -3.10 -3.94
C VAL A 978 -44.81 -4.22 -4.56
N LYS A 979 -45.19 -5.44 -4.37
CA LYS A 979 -44.51 -6.64 -4.86
C LYS A 979 -44.87 -6.96 -6.30
#